data_035168345e83e99325ecc2798c0c435a
#
_entry.id   035168345e83e99325ecc2798c0c435a
#
_cell.length_a   1.000
_cell.length_b   1.000
_cell.length_c   1.000
_cell.angle_alpha   90.00
_cell.angle_beta   90.00
_cell.angle_gamma   90.00
#
_symmetry.space_group_name_H-M   'P 1'
#
loop_
_entity.id
_entity.type
_entity.pdbx_description
1 polymer ?
#
loop_
_entity_poly.entity_id
_entity_poly.type
_entity_poly.pdbx_seq_one_letter_code
_entity_poly.pdbx_strand_id
1 'polypeptide(L)'
;MLVNHFISWKINYYLSTKPYQLTGLSFLLFPLTFNAQEAEKDSISATIQTVEIIGRRSQDYVSDYSFAATKIAMKNKDLPLTLNTVTKELINDRQAFRLGDVLKNVAGVSNASFYNQYSIRGISQNEEGQIINGMRTRQYYFLQPMTSHIERVEVFKGPASITMSSVDPGGTINMVTKKPLLNDRYEVSLSGGSFDSYRLITDLTGPLNKSKTLLYRFNGAHQDGKSFRNNVNNNGFLIVPSLSFIPNEKTSLNVEMIYNEMNGNLDRGQPIFGATARKTDLNSTPISLNLGAPGDFFKTKDLTLMGSFAHHFNEHISFNASYMKQFWDEDTHETRTTNSFVPDISNNPVPSLAMMQYLERVQHWEVDNINAYFNFSYKTGTFEHQTLLGYDSHIWEKKNGGKQDAARGFLMKDGTVTASYNPANSALYQTMMYNGITIPKPNVNPFDLTSGALNHQGNDYSVLNIINPLPTALTTTHAVYVQHLLTWKKFRLLAGIRQEWFQDRTNYKKPEESAFRNQKLLYRVGLTYSVSESTNIYGTYLTGYQPQSNTTSLMPGTSGFTGGISASLYKPLISDLKELGVKTKLFAKIDASFSVYEINQKNILINANNPAEPDQLIQRGADRSRGFETELTGYILPQWHIYAGYSYIDAKVVDDSNPALVGLAKENTSKNSVNLWTRYNFSAIPALKYFGIGAGILYQSKKIPWFTRSFELPAYTTLDLALYYAVPKTKLQLALNVNNMTDTSYWVGAQNYLRLFPGAPRNYLFTATYKL
;
A
#
# COMPACT_ATOMS: atom_id res chain seq x y z
N MET A 1 -26.95 -31.12 -2.49
CA MET A 1 -27.28 -31.28 -1.07
C MET A 1 -26.14 -30.88 -0.10
N LEU A 2 -24.89 -30.91 -0.51
CA LEU A 2 -23.74 -30.56 0.38
C LEU A 2 -23.44 -29.05 0.49
N VAL A 3 -23.91 -28.22 -0.43
CA VAL A 3 -23.63 -26.76 -0.42
C VAL A 3 -24.54 -26.00 0.56
N ASN A 4 -25.75 -26.48 0.80
CA ASN A 4 -26.70 -25.81 1.72
C ASN A 4 -26.38 -26.00 3.20
N HIS A 5 -25.60 -27.02 3.56
CA HIS A 5 -25.25 -27.28 4.98
C HIS A 5 -24.05 -26.43 5.46
N PHE A 6 -23.15 -26.03 4.55
CA PHE A 6 -21.97 -25.22 4.92
C PHE A 6 -22.30 -23.74 5.13
N ILE A 7 -23.30 -23.22 4.41
CA ILE A 7 -23.70 -21.80 4.52
C ILE A 7 -24.55 -21.58 5.79
N SER A 8 -25.36 -22.55 6.17
CA SER A 8 -26.23 -22.43 7.35
C SER A 8 -25.45 -22.51 8.68
N TRP A 9 -24.34 -23.25 8.74
CA TRP A 9 -23.60 -23.47 10.00
C TRP A 9 -22.73 -22.29 10.43
N LYS A 10 -22.18 -21.52 9.49
CA LYS A 10 -21.38 -20.31 9.83
C LYS A 10 -22.22 -19.05 10.07
N ILE A 11 -23.38 -18.93 9.47
CA ILE A 11 -24.27 -17.78 9.71
C ILE A 11 -24.87 -17.81 11.13
N ASN A 12 -25.19 -18.98 11.66
CA ASN A 12 -25.72 -19.12 13.03
C ASN A 12 -24.67 -18.87 14.13
N TYR A 13 -23.39 -19.03 13.85
CA TYR A 13 -22.34 -18.79 14.87
C TYR A 13 -22.04 -17.29 15.07
N TYR A 14 -22.26 -16.45 14.02
CA TYR A 14 -22.02 -15.01 14.10
C TYR A 14 -23.22 -14.19 14.61
N LEU A 15 -24.43 -14.76 14.60
CA LEU A 15 -25.64 -14.04 15.03
C LEU A 15 -25.96 -14.18 16.51
N SER A 16 -25.18 -14.96 17.28
CA SER A 16 -25.48 -15.26 18.70
C SER A 16 -24.80 -14.33 19.72
N THR A 17 -24.01 -13.33 19.31
CA THR A 17 -23.33 -12.44 20.26
C THR A 17 -23.57 -10.97 19.96
N LYS A 18 -24.71 -10.46 20.44
CA LYS A 18 -25.23 -9.07 20.62
C LYS A 18 -26.28 -8.60 19.62
N PRO A 19 -27.41 -8.04 20.12
CA PRO A 19 -28.50 -7.61 19.27
C PRO A 19 -28.30 -6.16 18.80
N TYR A 20 -27.97 -5.99 17.51
CA TYR A 20 -28.33 -4.76 16.81
C TYR A 20 -29.43 -5.09 15.82
N GLN A 21 -30.56 -4.40 15.97
CA GLN A 21 -31.68 -4.51 15.05
C GLN A 21 -31.25 -4.03 13.66
N LEU A 22 -31.05 -4.98 12.74
CA LEU A 22 -31.01 -4.72 11.32
C LEU A 22 -32.33 -5.27 10.74
N THR A 23 -33.20 -4.34 10.38
CA THR A 23 -34.42 -4.61 9.61
C THR A 23 -34.01 -5.26 8.27
N GLY A 24 -34.57 -6.44 8.04
CA GLY A 24 -34.17 -7.32 6.94
C GLY A 24 -34.35 -6.74 5.54
N LEU A 25 -33.30 -6.88 4.73
CA LEU A 25 -33.40 -6.90 3.27
C LEU A 25 -33.37 -8.36 2.83
N SER A 26 -34.54 -8.93 2.56
CA SER A 26 -34.67 -10.24 1.94
C SER A 26 -34.35 -10.14 0.46
N PHE A 27 -33.19 -10.64 0.04
CA PHE A 27 -32.90 -10.83 -1.40
C PHE A 27 -33.58 -12.13 -1.89
N LEU A 28 -34.61 -11.96 -2.71
CA LEU A 28 -35.21 -13.03 -3.49
C LEU A 28 -34.31 -13.42 -4.67
N LEU A 29 -33.73 -14.60 -4.62
CA LEU A 29 -33.05 -15.24 -5.76
C LEU A 29 -34.10 -15.80 -6.72
N PHE A 30 -34.30 -15.13 -7.86
CA PHE A 30 -35.02 -15.70 -9.00
C PHE A 30 -34.05 -16.47 -9.91
N PRO A 31 -34.42 -17.67 -10.39
CA PRO A 31 -33.62 -18.35 -11.40
C PRO A 31 -33.90 -17.72 -12.78
N LEU A 32 -32.91 -17.00 -13.31
CA LEU A 32 -32.94 -16.48 -14.68
C LEU A 32 -32.18 -17.45 -15.60
N THR A 33 -32.92 -18.06 -16.53
CA THR A 33 -32.33 -18.79 -17.65
C THR A 33 -31.88 -17.80 -18.72
N PHE A 34 -30.59 -17.77 -19.02
CA PHE A 34 -30.02 -16.88 -20.03
C PHE A 34 -29.42 -17.66 -21.20
N ASN A 35 -29.83 -17.25 -22.42
CA ASN A 35 -29.21 -17.67 -23.67
C ASN A 35 -27.91 -16.83 -23.92
N ALA A 36 -26.80 -17.50 -24.19
CA ALA A 36 -25.53 -16.86 -24.51
C ALA A 36 -25.52 -16.43 -25.98
N GLN A 37 -25.28 -15.14 -26.22
CA GLN A 37 -25.01 -14.57 -27.54
C GLN A 37 -23.52 -14.21 -27.65
N GLU A 38 -22.91 -14.54 -28.80
CA GLU A 38 -21.49 -14.24 -29.12
C GLU A 38 -21.22 -12.72 -29.12
N ALA A 39 -20.05 -12.33 -28.67
CA ALA A 39 -19.65 -10.93 -28.55
C ALA A 39 -19.30 -10.33 -29.90
N GLU A 40 -20.12 -9.43 -30.40
CA GLU A 40 -19.78 -8.51 -31.49
C GLU A 40 -18.69 -7.51 -31.05
N LYS A 41 -17.74 -7.25 -31.96
CA LYS A 41 -16.71 -6.22 -31.79
C LYS A 41 -17.34 -4.83 -32.00
N ASP A 42 -17.76 -4.20 -30.92
CA ASP A 42 -18.16 -2.80 -30.94
C ASP A 42 -16.93 -1.89 -30.94
N SER A 43 -16.62 -1.33 -32.09
CA SER A 43 -15.72 -0.19 -32.23
C SER A 43 -16.46 1.08 -31.84
N ILE A 44 -16.53 1.36 -30.54
CA ILE A 44 -17.03 2.66 -30.06
C ILE A 44 -15.84 3.63 -30.07
N SER A 45 -15.93 4.63 -30.93
CA SER A 45 -15.12 5.87 -30.85
C SER A 45 -15.57 6.67 -29.62
N ALA A 46 -15.33 6.13 -28.44
CA ALA A 46 -15.64 6.80 -27.19
C ALA A 46 -14.59 7.88 -26.92
N THR A 47 -15.03 9.08 -26.58
CA THR A 47 -14.15 10.10 -25.99
C THR A 47 -13.46 9.51 -24.76
N ILE A 48 -12.22 9.91 -24.53
CA ILE A 48 -11.34 9.38 -23.46
C ILE A 48 -12.03 9.32 -22.09
N GLN A 49 -12.91 10.26 -21.79
CA GLN A 49 -13.66 10.35 -20.54
C GLN A 49 -14.75 9.27 -20.39
N THR A 50 -15.40 8.89 -21.47
CA THR A 50 -16.37 7.78 -21.47
C THR A 50 -15.69 6.44 -21.15
N VAL A 51 -14.44 6.27 -21.56
CA VAL A 51 -13.63 5.08 -21.27
C VAL A 51 -13.29 4.96 -19.79
N GLU A 52 -13.08 6.07 -19.06
CA GLU A 52 -12.84 6.04 -17.62
C GLU A 52 -14.07 5.63 -16.83
N ILE A 53 -15.25 6.13 -17.23
CA ILE A 53 -16.52 5.88 -16.56
C ILE A 53 -17.02 4.45 -16.79
N ILE A 54 -16.86 3.92 -17.99
CA ILE A 54 -17.41 2.61 -18.39
C ILE A 54 -16.47 1.45 -18.01
N GLY A 55 -15.27 1.75 -17.54
CA GLY A 55 -14.23 0.75 -17.27
C GLY A 55 -13.62 0.25 -18.57
N ARG A 56 -12.32 0.39 -18.70
CA ARG A 56 -11.59 -0.11 -19.86
C ARG A 56 -11.68 -1.62 -19.96
N ARG A 57 -12.02 -2.09 -21.14
CA ARG A 57 -11.64 -3.44 -21.56
C ARG A 57 -10.14 -3.47 -21.87
N SER A 58 -9.30 -3.52 -20.87
CA SER A 58 -7.93 -3.93 -21.09
C SER A 58 -7.90 -5.46 -20.92
N GLN A 59 -7.61 -6.17 -21.98
CA GLN A 59 -7.24 -7.59 -21.93
C GLN A 59 -5.73 -7.72 -22.01
N ASP A 60 -5.00 -6.68 -21.62
CA ASP A 60 -3.60 -6.51 -21.85
C ASP A 60 -2.89 -6.00 -20.58
N TYR A 61 -1.59 -6.20 -20.53
CA TYR A 61 -0.73 -5.64 -19.48
C TYR A 61 -0.51 -4.12 -19.62
N VAL A 62 -0.97 -3.51 -20.71
CA VAL A 62 -0.82 -2.09 -21.04
C VAL A 62 -2.06 -1.29 -20.63
N SER A 63 -1.84 -0.10 -20.10
CA SER A 63 -2.87 0.94 -19.89
C SER A 63 -2.41 2.25 -20.51
N ASP A 64 -3.16 2.75 -21.50
CA ASP A 64 -2.76 3.96 -22.27
C ASP A 64 -3.02 5.28 -21.55
N TYR A 65 -3.82 5.30 -20.48
CA TYR A 65 -4.25 6.53 -19.81
C TYR A 65 -4.26 6.39 -18.29
N SER A 66 -3.95 7.48 -17.61
CA SER A 66 -4.18 7.68 -16.18
C SER A 66 -4.76 9.07 -15.94
N PHE A 67 -5.97 9.13 -15.43
CA PHE A 67 -6.62 10.40 -15.12
C PHE A 67 -6.16 11.01 -13.82
N ALA A 68 -5.75 10.18 -12.84
CA ALA A 68 -5.25 10.68 -11.58
C ALA A 68 -3.98 11.53 -11.73
N ALA A 69 -3.14 11.23 -12.74
CA ALA A 69 -1.86 11.92 -12.96
C ALA A 69 -1.99 13.42 -13.22
N THR A 70 -2.98 13.78 -14.02
CA THR A 70 -3.12 15.18 -14.49
C THR A 70 -4.56 15.68 -14.44
N LYS A 71 -5.56 14.81 -14.26
CA LYS A 71 -6.99 15.12 -14.36
C LYS A 71 -7.38 15.75 -15.71
N ILE A 72 -6.50 15.60 -16.70
CA ILE A 72 -6.67 15.98 -18.09
C ILE A 72 -6.55 14.70 -18.93
N ALA A 73 -7.33 14.61 -20.01
CA ALA A 73 -7.28 13.49 -20.93
C ALA A 73 -5.97 13.48 -21.74
N MET A 74 -4.94 12.82 -21.17
CA MET A 74 -3.62 12.71 -21.78
C MET A 74 -3.17 11.25 -21.80
N LYS A 75 -2.62 10.79 -22.93
CA LYS A 75 -2.05 9.44 -23.04
C LYS A 75 -0.81 9.32 -22.16
N ASN A 76 -0.60 8.15 -21.55
CA ASN A 76 0.55 7.89 -20.66
C ASN A 76 1.90 8.13 -21.37
N LYS A 77 1.97 7.86 -22.69
CA LYS A 77 3.17 8.15 -23.49
C LYS A 77 3.50 9.65 -23.59
N ASP A 78 2.49 10.51 -23.50
CA ASP A 78 2.63 11.97 -23.66
C ASP A 78 2.88 12.69 -22.30
N LEU A 79 2.66 11.99 -21.18
CA LEU A 79 2.86 12.53 -19.83
C LEU A 79 4.34 12.83 -19.58
N PRO A 80 4.73 14.05 -19.13
CA PRO A 80 6.09 14.37 -18.74
C PRO A 80 6.40 13.89 -17.31
N LEU A 81 6.17 12.61 -17.01
CA LEU A 81 6.53 11.97 -15.75
C LEU A 81 6.54 10.45 -15.90
N THR A 82 7.29 9.76 -15.04
CA THR A 82 7.27 8.30 -14.96
C THR A 82 6.01 7.83 -14.25
N LEU A 83 5.27 6.98 -14.94
CA LEU A 83 4.08 6.30 -14.43
C LEU A 83 4.16 4.82 -14.81
N ASN A 84 4.10 3.94 -13.81
CA ASN A 84 3.99 2.49 -14.00
C ASN A 84 2.55 2.05 -13.74
N THR A 85 2.04 1.13 -14.53
CA THR A 85 0.68 0.60 -14.37
C THR A 85 0.70 -0.91 -14.35
N VAL A 86 0.10 -1.50 -13.32
CA VAL A 86 -0.12 -2.95 -13.19
C VAL A 86 -1.61 -3.20 -13.37
N THR A 87 -1.98 -3.84 -14.47
CA THR A 87 -3.39 -4.12 -14.82
C THR A 87 -3.93 -5.35 -14.07
N LYS A 88 -5.25 -5.47 -14.01
CA LYS A 88 -5.92 -6.66 -13.41
C LYS A 88 -5.53 -7.96 -14.10
N GLU A 89 -5.19 -7.94 -15.37
CA GLU A 89 -4.73 -9.10 -16.11
C GLU A 89 -3.42 -9.63 -15.52
N LEU A 90 -2.45 -8.76 -15.26
CA LEU A 90 -1.19 -9.14 -14.60
C LEU A 90 -1.44 -9.54 -13.13
N ILE A 91 -2.33 -8.82 -12.42
CA ILE A 91 -2.72 -9.15 -11.05
C ILE A 91 -3.33 -10.57 -10.98
N ASN A 92 -4.24 -10.90 -11.90
CA ASN A 92 -4.88 -12.21 -11.98
C ASN A 92 -3.91 -13.32 -12.39
N ASP A 93 -3.04 -13.06 -13.37
CA ASP A 93 -2.07 -14.04 -13.84
C ASP A 93 -1.08 -14.44 -12.74
N ARG A 94 -0.66 -13.50 -11.94
CA ARG A 94 0.21 -13.74 -10.80
C ARG A 94 -0.52 -14.11 -9.52
N GLN A 95 -1.85 -14.09 -9.50
CA GLN A 95 -2.65 -14.26 -8.29
C GLN A 95 -2.21 -13.30 -7.16
N ALA A 96 -1.89 -12.06 -7.54
CA ALA A 96 -1.41 -11.01 -6.64
C ALA A 96 -2.57 -10.41 -5.84
N PHE A 97 -2.97 -11.08 -4.76
CA PHE A 97 -4.17 -10.77 -3.98
C PHE A 97 -3.99 -9.60 -3.00
N ARG A 98 -2.77 -9.27 -2.66
CA ARG A 98 -2.41 -8.13 -1.80
C ARG A 98 -1.63 -7.10 -2.58
N LEU A 99 -1.74 -5.83 -2.19
CA LEU A 99 -1.06 -4.73 -2.87
C LEU A 99 0.46 -4.95 -2.96
N GLY A 100 1.09 -5.49 -1.92
CA GLY A 100 2.52 -5.81 -1.93
C GLY A 100 2.92 -6.81 -3.02
N ASP A 101 2.04 -7.77 -3.34
CA ASP A 101 2.30 -8.73 -4.43
C ASP A 101 2.20 -8.07 -5.80
N VAL A 102 1.31 -7.08 -5.96
CA VAL A 102 1.19 -6.29 -7.19
C VAL A 102 2.46 -5.46 -7.40
N LEU A 103 2.92 -4.79 -6.34
CA LEU A 103 4.03 -3.84 -6.40
C LEU A 103 5.40 -4.50 -6.61
N LYS A 104 5.56 -5.81 -6.36
CA LYS A 104 6.76 -6.58 -6.74
C LYS A 104 7.07 -6.50 -8.24
N ASN A 105 6.08 -6.17 -9.07
CA ASN A 105 6.26 -6.04 -10.52
C ASN A 105 6.84 -4.67 -10.93
N VAL A 106 6.76 -3.66 -10.07
CA VAL A 106 7.07 -2.28 -10.45
C VAL A 106 8.55 -1.99 -10.21
N ALA A 107 9.25 -1.53 -11.24
CA ALA A 107 10.65 -1.13 -11.14
C ALA A 107 10.82 -0.01 -10.09
N GLY A 108 11.90 -0.06 -9.30
CA GLY A 108 12.21 0.97 -8.30
C GLY A 108 11.26 0.99 -7.10
N VAL A 109 10.39 -0.02 -6.96
CA VAL A 109 9.55 -0.23 -5.78
C VAL A 109 10.02 -1.46 -5.02
N SER A 110 10.13 -1.37 -3.71
CA SER A 110 10.50 -2.48 -2.84
C SER A 110 9.74 -2.44 -1.53
N ASN A 111 9.50 -3.62 -0.98
CA ASN A 111 8.98 -3.78 0.37
C ASN A 111 10.16 -3.80 1.36
N ALA A 112 9.98 -3.16 2.50
CA ALA A 112 10.93 -3.24 3.61
C ALA A 112 10.43 -4.16 4.73
N SER A 113 9.14 -4.54 4.69
CA SER A 113 8.44 -5.32 5.72
C SER A 113 7.26 -6.09 5.12
N PHE A 114 6.49 -6.77 5.97
CA PHE A 114 5.20 -7.38 5.60
C PHE A 114 4.04 -6.39 5.54
N TYR A 115 4.30 -5.13 5.92
CA TYR A 115 3.28 -4.10 6.04
C TYR A 115 2.93 -3.46 4.71
N ASN A 116 1.94 -2.60 4.74
CA ASN A 116 1.52 -1.74 3.64
C ASN A 116 2.41 -0.49 3.54
N GLN A 117 3.72 -0.70 3.61
CA GLN A 117 4.75 0.33 3.56
C GLN A 117 5.79 -0.05 2.52
N TYR A 118 5.99 0.83 1.56
CA TYR A 118 6.87 0.59 0.41
C TYR A 118 7.97 1.65 0.35
N SER A 119 9.06 1.31 -0.31
CA SER A 119 10.07 2.26 -0.73
C SER A 119 9.97 2.45 -2.23
N ILE A 120 9.81 3.68 -2.68
CA ILE A 120 9.81 4.05 -4.10
C ILE A 120 11.05 4.90 -4.35
N ARG A 121 11.92 4.46 -5.27
CA ARG A 121 13.20 5.14 -5.57
C ARG A 121 14.08 5.35 -4.32
N GLY A 122 14.06 4.39 -3.37
CA GLY A 122 14.81 4.48 -2.12
C GLY A 122 14.24 5.44 -1.07
N ILE A 123 13.02 5.95 -1.27
CA ILE A 123 12.30 6.80 -0.34
C ILE A 123 11.12 6.03 0.22
N SER A 124 11.10 5.86 1.55
CA SER A 124 9.99 5.18 2.23
C SER A 124 8.71 6.00 2.14
N GLN A 125 7.60 5.32 1.88
CA GLN A 125 6.27 5.90 1.93
C GLN A 125 5.68 5.87 3.34
N ASN A 126 4.83 6.84 3.63
CA ASN A 126 3.89 6.84 4.72
C ASN A 126 2.50 6.34 4.23
N GLU A 127 1.53 6.26 5.13
CA GLU A 127 0.15 5.90 4.80
C GLU A 127 -0.51 6.86 3.80
N GLU A 128 -0.03 8.09 3.74
CA GLU A 128 -0.56 9.14 2.87
C GLU A 128 -0.18 8.96 1.40
N GLY A 129 0.84 8.15 1.11
CA GLY A 129 1.28 7.83 -0.24
C GLY A 129 0.34 6.88 -1.01
N GLN A 130 -0.77 6.43 -0.39
CA GLN A 130 -1.74 5.54 -1.01
C GLN A 130 -3.08 6.21 -1.17
N ILE A 131 -3.63 6.12 -2.39
CA ILE A 131 -4.89 6.75 -2.77
C ILE A 131 -5.79 5.75 -3.49
N ILE A 132 -7.09 6.00 -3.47
CA ILE A 132 -8.10 5.23 -4.22
C ILE A 132 -8.82 6.20 -5.17
N ASN A 133 -8.83 5.89 -6.47
CA ASN A 133 -9.46 6.72 -7.50
C ASN A 133 -9.04 8.21 -7.43
N GLY A 134 -7.77 8.46 -7.10
CA GLY A 134 -7.23 9.82 -6.97
C GLY A 134 -7.59 10.55 -5.68
N MET A 135 -8.25 9.89 -4.72
CA MET A 135 -8.62 10.45 -3.41
C MET A 135 -7.79 9.83 -2.29
N ARG A 136 -7.38 10.65 -1.33
CA ARG A 136 -6.54 10.20 -0.21
C ARG A 136 -7.36 9.37 0.75
N THR A 137 -6.79 8.22 1.12
CA THR A 137 -7.31 7.38 2.20
C THR A 137 -6.46 7.54 3.45
N ARG A 138 -6.95 7.03 4.56
CA ARG A 138 -6.17 6.86 5.77
C ARG A 138 -6.31 5.42 6.22
N GLN A 139 -5.44 4.55 5.69
CA GLN A 139 -5.34 3.17 6.10
C GLN A 139 -4.13 3.02 7.01
N TYR A 140 -4.29 2.24 8.07
CA TYR A 140 -3.16 1.97 8.92
C TYR A 140 -2.14 1.10 8.18
N TYR A 141 -0.86 1.44 8.25
CA TYR A 141 0.19 0.84 7.42
C TYR A 141 0.45 -0.65 7.65
N PHE A 142 -0.13 -1.26 8.67
CA PHE A 142 0.01 -2.69 8.91
C PHE A 142 -0.79 -3.58 7.97
N LEU A 143 -1.82 -3.05 7.31
CA LEU A 143 -2.69 -3.82 6.45
C LEU A 143 -2.41 -3.57 4.98
N GLN A 144 -2.09 -4.64 4.26
CA GLN A 144 -2.05 -4.60 2.80
C GLN A 144 -3.46 -4.76 2.23
N PRO A 145 -3.97 -3.79 1.43
CA PRO A 145 -5.28 -3.88 0.81
C PRO A 145 -5.43 -5.11 -0.09
N MET A 146 -6.64 -5.68 -0.14
CA MET A 146 -7.02 -6.69 -1.12
C MET A 146 -7.17 -6.06 -2.50
N THR A 147 -6.83 -6.80 -3.56
CA THR A 147 -6.81 -6.28 -4.93
C THR A 147 -7.94 -6.79 -5.81
N SER A 148 -8.84 -7.65 -5.30
CA SER A 148 -9.91 -8.28 -6.08
C SER A 148 -10.86 -7.30 -6.76
N HIS A 149 -11.08 -6.11 -6.19
CA HIS A 149 -11.91 -5.03 -6.72
C HIS A 149 -11.12 -3.99 -7.53
N ILE A 150 -9.82 -4.19 -7.73
CA ILE A 150 -8.94 -3.24 -8.41
C ILE A 150 -8.86 -3.57 -9.89
N GLU A 151 -9.07 -2.57 -10.75
CA GLU A 151 -8.89 -2.64 -12.20
C GLU A 151 -7.42 -2.50 -12.59
N ARG A 152 -6.69 -1.59 -11.90
CA ARG A 152 -5.26 -1.37 -12.06
C ARG A 152 -4.66 -0.65 -10.86
N VAL A 153 -3.39 -0.86 -10.65
CA VAL A 153 -2.57 -0.08 -9.72
C VAL A 153 -1.65 0.82 -10.52
N GLU A 154 -1.69 2.11 -10.23
CA GLU A 154 -0.85 3.13 -10.85
C GLU A 154 0.19 3.61 -9.85
N VAL A 155 1.46 3.63 -10.23
CA VAL A 155 2.56 4.13 -9.38
C VAL A 155 3.16 5.36 -10.05
N PHE A 156 2.87 6.52 -9.49
CA PHE A 156 3.46 7.80 -9.89
C PHE A 156 4.81 7.94 -9.20
N LYS A 157 5.86 8.17 -9.95
CA LYS A 157 7.22 8.33 -9.42
C LYS A 157 7.52 9.79 -9.10
N GLY A 158 7.97 10.04 -7.88
CA GLY A 158 8.22 11.38 -7.39
C GLY A 158 6.99 12.08 -6.80
N PRO A 159 7.12 13.29 -6.27
CA PRO A 159 6.01 14.03 -5.65
C PRO A 159 4.96 14.42 -6.68
N ALA A 160 3.76 13.85 -6.59
CA ALA A 160 2.65 14.08 -7.55
C ALA A 160 1.68 15.18 -7.07
N SER A 161 2.17 16.19 -6.38
CA SER A 161 1.42 17.07 -5.49
C SER A 161 0.52 18.13 -6.13
N ILE A 162 0.54 18.36 -7.45
CA ILE A 162 -0.30 19.41 -8.06
C ILE A 162 -1.76 18.99 -8.13
N THR A 163 -2.03 17.79 -8.62
CA THR A 163 -3.39 17.26 -8.79
C THR A 163 -3.83 16.36 -7.63
N MET A 164 -2.90 15.98 -6.78
CA MET A 164 -3.09 15.17 -5.58
C MET A 164 -2.46 15.92 -4.42
N SER A 165 -3.17 16.02 -3.30
CA SER A 165 -2.68 16.65 -2.08
C SER A 165 -1.37 16.03 -1.58
N SER A 166 -0.75 16.62 -0.55
CA SER A 166 0.53 16.23 0.04
C SER A 166 0.79 14.71 0.02
N VAL A 167 1.74 14.29 -0.79
CA VAL A 167 2.10 12.89 -1.02
C VAL A 167 3.58 12.67 -0.77
N ASP A 168 3.96 11.41 -0.60
CA ASP A 168 5.35 11.05 -0.34
C ASP A 168 6.28 11.41 -1.50
N PRO A 169 7.50 11.89 -1.19
CA PRO A 169 8.43 12.35 -2.22
C PRO A 169 8.89 11.28 -3.22
N GLY A 170 8.92 10.01 -2.80
CA GLY A 170 9.31 8.89 -3.66
C GLY A 170 8.27 8.56 -4.72
N GLY A 171 7.01 8.76 -4.39
CA GLY A 171 5.90 8.47 -5.29
C GLY A 171 4.58 8.19 -4.58
N THR A 172 3.55 8.01 -5.39
CA THR A 172 2.18 7.75 -4.95
C THR A 172 1.65 6.49 -5.61
N ILE A 173 0.96 5.65 -4.84
CA ILE A 173 0.28 4.45 -5.32
C ILE A 173 -1.21 4.73 -5.40
N ASN A 174 -1.79 4.67 -6.60
CA ASN A 174 -3.21 4.85 -6.84
C ASN A 174 -3.86 3.53 -7.21
N MET A 175 -4.80 3.09 -6.40
CA MET A 175 -5.64 1.94 -6.67
C MET A 175 -6.90 2.40 -7.41
N VAL A 176 -7.03 2.01 -8.68
CA VAL A 176 -8.21 2.33 -9.49
C VAL A 176 -9.19 1.17 -9.41
N THR A 177 -10.38 1.42 -8.90
CA THR A 177 -11.41 0.39 -8.71
C THR A 177 -12.09 0.02 -10.02
N LYS A 178 -12.57 -1.22 -10.08
CA LYS A 178 -13.36 -1.74 -11.21
C LYS A 178 -14.70 -1.01 -11.31
N LYS A 179 -15.05 -0.49 -12.48
CA LYS A 179 -16.34 0.18 -12.73
C LYS A 179 -17.34 -0.77 -13.38
N PRO A 180 -18.68 -0.52 -13.25
CA PRO A 180 -19.73 -1.25 -13.95
C PRO A 180 -19.52 -1.29 -15.46
N LEU A 181 -19.91 -2.39 -16.11
CA LEU A 181 -19.74 -2.63 -17.54
C LEU A 181 -21.08 -2.60 -18.27
N LEU A 182 -21.06 -2.25 -19.56
CA LEU A 182 -22.22 -2.22 -20.46
C LEU A 182 -22.75 -3.61 -20.82
N ASN A 183 -21.94 -4.64 -20.66
CA ASN A 183 -22.29 -6.03 -20.98
C ASN A 183 -22.19 -6.88 -19.72
N ASP A 184 -23.06 -7.88 -19.63
CA ASP A 184 -23.05 -8.84 -18.54
C ASP A 184 -21.73 -9.60 -18.49
N ARG A 185 -21.21 -9.74 -17.29
CA ARG A 185 -20.04 -10.56 -17.01
C ARG A 185 -20.11 -11.03 -15.57
N TYR A 186 -20.02 -12.34 -15.39
CA TYR A 186 -20.05 -12.98 -14.09
C TYR A 186 -18.83 -13.88 -13.95
N GLU A 187 -18.06 -13.65 -12.92
CA GLU A 187 -16.83 -14.40 -12.65
C GLU A 187 -16.80 -14.81 -11.18
N VAL A 188 -16.56 -16.09 -10.92
CA VAL A 188 -16.34 -16.64 -9.58
C VAL A 188 -15.07 -17.43 -9.59
N SER A 189 -14.17 -17.16 -8.62
CA SER A 189 -12.89 -17.83 -8.47
C SER A 189 -12.78 -18.45 -7.08
N LEU A 190 -12.36 -19.71 -7.02
CA LEU A 190 -12.01 -20.42 -5.80
C LEU A 190 -10.53 -20.75 -5.86
N SER A 191 -9.81 -20.47 -4.77
CA SER A 191 -8.39 -20.80 -4.66
C SER A 191 -8.11 -21.55 -3.35
N GLY A 192 -7.14 -22.47 -3.41
CA GLY A 192 -6.60 -23.15 -2.24
C GLY A 192 -5.11 -23.35 -2.41
N GLY A 193 -4.34 -23.26 -1.33
CA GLY A 193 -2.90 -23.31 -1.42
C GLY A 193 -2.16 -23.59 -0.13
N SER A 194 -0.86 -23.38 -0.15
CA SER A 194 0.02 -23.54 0.99
C SER A 194 -0.44 -22.70 2.18
N PHE A 195 -0.08 -23.13 3.39
CA PHE A 195 -0.41 -22.46 4.65
C PHE A 195 -1.92 -22.42 4.94
N ASP A 196 -2.64 -23.50 4.62
CA ASP A 196 -4.09 -23.63 4.81
C ASP A 196 -4.88 -22.44 4.23
N SER A 197 -4.41 -21.91 3.08
CA SER A 197 -5.01 -20.73 2.48
C SER A 197 -6.19 -21.07 1.58
N TYR A 198 -7.33 -20.40 1.82
CA TYR A 198 -8.53 -20.48 1.01
C TYR A 198 -8.97 -19.09 0.60
N ARG A 199 -9.50 -18.98 -0.64
CA ARG A 199 -9.98 -17.70 -1.18
C ARG A 199 -11.16 -17.90 -2.08
N LEU A 200 -12.20 -17.06 -1.90
CA LEU A 200 -13.32 -16.90 -2.79
C LEU A 200 -13.31 -15.47 -3.33
N ILE A 201 -13.44 -15.30 -4.63
CA ILE A 201 -13.60 -13.99 -5.29
C ILE A 201 -14.81 -14.05 -6.20
N THR A 202 -15.62 -12.98 -6.20
CA THR A 202 -16.76 -12.78 -7.11
C THR A 202 -16.63 -11.43 -7.80
N ASP A 203 -16.98 -11.38 -9.09
CA ASP A 203 -17.02 -10.15 -9.91
C ASP A 203 -18.23 -10.25 -10.86
N LEU A 204 -19.32 -9.55 -10.51
CA LEU A 204 -20.60 -9.61 -11.19
C LEU A 204 -20.94 -8.20 -11.70
N THR A 205 -21.20 -8.04 -12.99
CA THR A 205 -21.48 -6.72 -13.56
C THR A 205 -22.40 -6.83 -14.78
N GLY A 206 -23.12 -5.76 -15.07
CA GLY A 206 -23.98 -5.63 -16.25
C GLY A 206 -24.95 -4.45 -16.16
N PRO A 207 -25.81 -4.28 -17.17
CA PRO A 207 -26.85 -3.26 -17.15
C PRO A 207 -28.04 -3.72 -16.30
N LEU A 208 -28.64 -2.78 -15.54
CA LEU A 208 -29.89 -2.99 -14.79
C LEU A 208 -31.15 -2.67 -15.61
N ASN A 209 -30.98 -1.96 -16.74
CA ASN A 209 -32.10 -1.58 -17.61
C ASN A 209 -31.76 -1.79 -19.10
N LYS A 210 -32.78 -1.90 -19.95
CA LYS A 210 -32.63 -2.15 -21.38
C LYS A 210 -31.89 -1.02 -22.11
N SER A 211 -32.03 0.22 -21.66
CA SER A 211 -31.33 1.39 -22.22
C SER A 211 -29.86 1.45 -21.83
N LYS A 212 -29.38 0.55 -20.97
CA LYS A 212 -28.00 0.51 -20.45
C LYS A 212 -27.54 1.84 -19.82
N THR A 213 -28.47 2.63 -19.31
CA THR A 213 -28.18 3.89 -18.62
C THR A 213 -27.91 3.70 -17.14
N LEU A 214 -28.34 2.56 -16.57
CA LEU A 214 -28.05 2.19 -15.19
C LEU A 214 -27.30 0.85 -15.18
N LEU A 215 -26.08 0.89 -14.67
CA LEU A 215 -25.17 -0.25 -14.63
C LEU A 215 -24.82 -0.59 -13.19
N TYR A 216 -24.57 -1.87 -12.90
CA TYR A 216 -24.09 -2.32 -11.61
C TYR A 216 -22.79 -3.11 -11.70
N ARG A 217 -22.05 -3.13 -10.62
CA ARG A 217 -21.00 -4.10 -10.38
C ARG A 217 -20.95 -4.47 -8.92
N PHE A 218 -20.72 -5.74 -8.66
CA PHE A 218 -20.50 -6.29 -7.34
C PHE A 218 -19.20 -7.07 -7.33
N ASN A 219 -18.24 -6.63 -6.53
CA ASN A 219 -17.04 -7.39 -6.24
C ASN A 219 -17.10 -7.87 -4.80
N GLY A 220 -16.81 -9.15 -4.59
CA GLY A 220 -16.72 -9.75 -3.26
C GLY A 220 -15.44 -10.55 -3.15
N ALA A 221 -14.85 -10.59 -1.96
CA ALA A 221 -13.74 -11.48 -1.67
C ALA A 221 -13.79 -11.94 -0.22
N HIS A 222 -13.43 -13.18 -0.01
CA HIS A 222 -13.15 -13.75 1.31
C HIS A 222 -11.84 -14.50 1.23
N GLN A 223 -10.98 -14.28 2.21
CA GLN A 223 -9.73 -15.03 2.38
C GLN A 223 -9.62 -15.49 3.82
N ASP A 224 -9.23 -16.74 3.99
CA ASP A 224 -8.80 -17.30 5.28
C ASP A 224 -7.51 -18.08 5.05
N GLY A 225 -6.54 -17.97 5.94
CA GLY A 225 -5.28 -18.67 5.81
C GLY A 225 -4.30 -18.35 6.93
N LYS A 226 -3.35 -19.26 7.09
CA LYS A 226 -2.20 -19.10 7.97
C LYS A 226 -1.02 -18.49 7.21
N SER A 227 0.08 -18.30 7.90
CA SER A 227 1.37 -17.89 7.34
C SER A 227 2.40 -19.03 7.52
N PHE A 228 3.54 -18.91 6.82
CA PHE A 228 4.74 -19.70 7.16
C PHE A 228 5.34 -19.28 8.50
N ARG A 229 4.83 -18.21 9.10
CA ARG A 229 5.22 -17.68 10.41
C ARG A 229 4.33 -18.28 11.51
N ASN A 230 4.92 -18.64 12.63
CA ASN A 230 4.18 -19.18 13.77
C ASN A 230 3.18 -18.13 14.31
N ASN A 231 2.00 -18.58 14.72
CA ASN A 231 0.94 -17.76 15.32
C ASN A 231 0.47 -16.59 14.43
N VAL A 232 0.68 -16.65 13.11
CA VAL A 232 0.20 -15.63 12.17
C VAL A 232 -0.89 -16.21 11.29
N ASN A 233 -2.07 -15.60 11.35
CA ASN A 233 -3.20 -15.90 10.49
C ASN A 233 -3.77 -14.61 9.90
N ASN A 234 -4.53 -14.73 8.82
CA ASN A 234 -5.20 -13.62 8.16
C ASN A 234 -6.57 -14.07 7.64
N ASN A 235 -7.61 -13.52 8.21
CA ASN A 235 -8.98 -13.64 7.72
C ASN A 235 -9.43 -12.27 7.22
N GLY A 236 -9.92 -12.21 5.99
CA GLY A 236 -10.35 -10.97 5.37
C GLY A 236 -11.63 -11.14 4.57
N PHE A 237 -12.51 -10.16 4.70
CA PHE A 237 -13.77 -10.09 4.00
C PHE A 237 -13.92 -8.72 3.32
N LEU A 238 -14.27 -8.71 2.03
CA LEU A 238 -14.41 -7.51 1.22
C LEU A 238 -15.71 -7.57 0.42
N ILE A 239 -16.48 -6.47 0.46
CA ILE A 239 -17.67 -6.26 -0.40
C ILE A 239 -17.56 -4.88 -1.03
N VAL A 240 -17.74 -4.84 -2.35
CA VAL A 240 -17.68 -3.60 -3.14
C VAL A 240 -18.81 -3.56 -4.16
N PRO A 241 -20.04 -3.16 -3.77
CA PRO A 241 -21.08 -2.81 -4.71
C PRO A 241 -20.84 -1.42 -5.32
N SER A 242 -21.12 -1.28 -6.60
CA SER A 242 -21.05 0.00 -7.30
C SER A 242 -22.19 0.13 -8.34
N LEU A 243 -22.63 1.36 -8.56
CA LEU A 243 -23.63 1.73 -9.54
C LEU A 243 -23.11 2.87 -10.41
N SER A 244 -23.40 2.80 -11.70
CA SER A 244 -23.14 3.90 -12.64
C SER A 244 -24.43 4.29 -13.31
N PHE A 245 -24.77 5.57 -13.25
CA PHE A 245 -25.89 6.15 -13.96
C PHE A 245 -25.37 7.06 -15.08
N ILE A 246 -25.65 6.67 -16.33
CA ILE A 246 -25.16 7.34 -17.55
C ILE A 246 -26.39 7.66 -18.40
N PRO A 247 -27.14 8.73 -18.07
CA PRO A 247 -28.38 9.08 -18.78
C PRO A 247 -28.14 9.47 -20.24
N ASN A 248 -26.96 9.96 -20.56
CA ASN A 248 -26.52 10.39 -21.90
C ASN A 248 -24.99 10.43 -21.97
N GLU A 249 -24.44 10.70 -23.15
CA GLU A 249 -22.98 10.76 -23.38
C GLU A 249 -22.25 11.91 -22.65
N LYS A 250 -22.99 12.90 -22.13
CA LYS A 250 -22.42 14.08 -21.46
C LYS A 250 -22.38 13.96 -19.95
N THR A 251 -23.18 13.06 -19.36
CA THR A 251 -23.37 13.03 -17.91
C THR A 251 -23.15 11.63 -17.36
N SER A 252 -22.42 11.53 -16.30
CA SER A 252 -22.28 10.29 -15.55
C SER A 252 -22.21 10.53 -14.04
N LEU A 253 -22.80 9.62 -13.30
CA LEU A 253 -22.73 9.54 -11.84
C LEU A 253 -22.33 8.12 -11.46
N ASN A 254 -21.29 7.99 -10.66
CA ASN A 254 -20.89 6.71 -10.08
C ASN A 254 -20.99 6.79 -8.55
N VAL A 255 -21.49 5.75 -7.94
CA VAL A 255 -21.47 5.55 -6.49
C VAL A 255 -20.89 4.17 -6.20
N GLU A 256 -20.07 4.09 -5.16
CA GLU A 256 -19.34 2.89 -4.79
C GLU A 256 -19.17 2.82 -3.28
N MET A 257 -19.34 1.63 -2.73
CA MET A 257 -19.03 1.33 -1.34
C MET A 257 -17.91 0.30 -1.30
N ILE A 258 -16.92 0.50 -0.45
CA ILE A 258 -15.92 -0.51 -0.11
C ILE A 258 -16.09 -0.82 1.38
N TYR A 259 -16.49 -2.03 1.71
CA TYR A 259 -16.48 -2.54 3.07
C TYR A 259 -15.44 -3.64 3.18
N ASN A 260 -14.47 -3.43 4.05
CA ASN A 260 -13.38 -4.34 4.29
C ASN A 260 -13.26 -4.63 5.80
N GLU A 261 -13.32 -5.89 6.17
CA GLU A 261 -13.08 -6.36 7.53
C GLU A 261 -11.91 -7.31 7.53
N MET A 262 -10.95 -7.09 8.44
CA MET A 262 -9.79 -7.95 8.58
C MET A 262 -9.59 -8.34 10.04
N ASN A 263 -9.27 -9.61 10.24
CA ASN A 263 -8.92 -10.17 11.53
C ASN A 263 -7.72 -11.10 11.36
N GLY A 264 -6.67 -10.86 12.14
CA GLY A 264 -5.45 -11.65 12.06
C GLY A 264 -4.46 -11.27 13.12
N ASN A 265 -3.21 -11.60 12.91
CA ASN A 265 -2.11 -11.27 13.80
C ASN A 265 -1.10 -10.38 13.08
N LEU A 266 -0.54 -9.42 13.81
CA LEU A 266 0.55 -8.60 13.29
C LEU A 266 1.87 -9.36 13.36
N ASP A 267 2.57 -9.46 12.23
CA ASP A 267 3.94 -10.00 12.19
C ASP A 267 4.94 -8.85 12.21
N ARG A 268 5.66 -8.71 13.32
CA ARG A 268 6.65 -7.65 13.52
C ARG A 268 8.05 -8.04 13.06
N GLY A 269 8.20 -9.13 12.31
CA GLY A 269 9.49 -9.68 11.94
C GLY A 269 10.13 -10.44 13.10
N GLN A 270 11.43 -10.67 13.03
CA GLN A 270 12.17 -11.47 14.00
C GLN A 270 13.56 -10.92 14.27
N PRO A 271 14.11 -11.12 15.49
CA PRO A 271 15.50 -10.84 15.79
C PRO A 271 16.42 -11.94 15.25
N ILE A 272 17.72 -11.60 15.18
CA ILE A 272 18.80 -12.53 14.91
C ILE A 272 19.89 -12.38 15.99
N PHE A 273 20.67 -13.44 16.22
CA PHE A 273 21.77 -13.38 17.18
C PHE A 273 22.92 -12.50 16.72
N GLY A 274 23.54 -11.83 17.65
CA GLY A 274 24.77 -11.07 17.45
C GLY A 274 24.62 -9.76 16.70
N ALA A 275 23.40 -9.35 16.35
CA ALA A 275 23.16 -8.10 15.59
C ALA A 275 23.74 -6.85 16.29
N THR A 276 23.67 -6.79 17.62
CA THR A 276 24.27 -5.71 18.42
C THR A 276 25.78 -5.75 18.49
N ALA A 277 26.38 -6.94 18.38
CA ALA A 277 27.83 -7.15 18.45
C ALA A 277 28.52 -7.09 17.08
N ARG A 278 27.82 -6.66 16.04
CA ARG A 278 28.30 -6.63 14.64
C ARG A 278 28.69 -8.01 14.06
N LYS A 279 28.37 -9.08 14.77
CA LYS A 279 28.51 -10.47 14.31
C LYS A 279 27.12 -10.98 14.00
N THR A 280 26.83 -11.18 12.71
CA THR A 280 25.48 -11.50 12.27
C THR A 280 25.41 -12.92 11.75
N ASP A 281 24.57 -13.72 12.36
CA ASP A 281 24.11 -14.99 11.78
C ASP A 281 22.64 -14.86 11.38
N LEU A 282 22.40 -14.67 10.09
CA LEU A 282 21.06 -14.56 9.51
C LEU A 282 20.25 -15.85 9.60
N ASN A 283 20.89 -16.98 9.88
CA ASN A 283 20.27 -18.29 10.06
C ASN A 283 20.14 -18.70 11.52
N SER A 284 20.48 -17.82 12.47
CA SER A 284 20.48 -18.11 13.91
C SER A 284 19.07 -18.36 14.47
N THR A 285 18.04 -17.90 13.77
CA THR A 285 16.64 -18.13 14.13
C THR A 285 15.87 -18.64 12.91
N PRO A 286 14.90 -19.57 13.07
CA PRO A 286 14.14 -20.12 11.96
C PRO A 286 13.24 -19.05 11.33
N ILE A 287 13.02 -19.10 10.02
CA ILE A 287 12.17 -18.14 9.30
C ILE A 287 10.70 -18.16 9.75
N SER A 288 10.27 -19.22 10.44
CA SER A 288 8.93 -19.33 11.03
C SER A 288 8.78 -18.58 12.35
N LEU A 289 9.88 -18.09 12.96
CA LEU A 289 9.84 -17.43 14.25
C LEU A 289 9.04 -16.14 14.23
N ASN A 290 7.98 -16.07 15.01
CA ASN A 290 7.23 -14.86 15.33
C ASN A 290 7.21 -14.67 16.86
N LEU A 291 7.47 -13.45 17.31
CA LEU A 291 7.53 -13.13 18.75
C LEU A 291 6.15 -12.79 19.34
N GLY A 292 5.09 -12.81 18.54
CA GLY A 292 3.72 -12.58 18.98
C GLY A 292 3.17 -13.77 19.80
N ALA A 293 2.29 -13.46 20.74
CA ALA A 293 1.60 -14.47 21.56
C ALA A 293 0.41 -15.09 20.81
N PRO A 294 0.00 -16.34 21.14
CA PRO A 294 -1.14 -17.00 20.49
C PRO A 294 -2.48 -16.25 20.64
N GLY A 295 -2.63 -15.46 21.72
CA GLY A 295 -3.82 -14.64 21.99
C GLY A 295 -3.82 -13.26 21.37
N ASP A 296 -2.76 -12.87 20.67
CA ASP A 296 -2.67 -11.60 19.99
C ASP A 296 -3.66 -11.54 18.83
N PHE A 297 -4.16 -10.34 18.54
CA PHE A 297 -5.03 -10.11 17.39
C PHE A 297 -4.92 -8.67 16.86
N PHE A 298 -5.28 -8.53 15.62
CA PHE A 298 -5.44 -7.25 14.93
C PHE A 298 -6.75 -7.27 14.15
N LYS A 299 -7.73 -6.49 14.58
CA LYS A 299 -9.05 -6.39 13.95
C LYS A 299 -9.26 -5.00 13.40
N THR A 300 -9.72 -4.92 12.16
CA THR A 300 -10.08 -3.64 11.53
C THR A 300 -11.38 -3.75 10.78
N LYS A 301 -12.11 -2.63 10.77
CA LYS A 301 -13.27 -2.40 9.89
C LYS A 301 -13.05 -1.10 9.15
N ASP A 302 -13.12 -1.14 7.84
CA ASP A 302 -12.99 0.00 6.94
C ASP A 302 -14.24 0.07 6.06
N LEU A 303 -15.02 1.13 6.22
CA LEU A 303 -16.14 1.44 5.34
C LEU A 303 -15.81 2.73 4.57
N THR A 304 -15.64 2.61 3.27
CA THR A 304 -15.40 3.75 2.37
C THR A 304 -16.58 3.91 1.41
N LEU A 305 -17.21 5.06 1.41
CA LEU A 305 -18.27 5.47 0.50
C LEU A 305 -17.72 6.49 -0.48
N MET A 306 -17.91 6.26 -1.78
CA MET A 306 -17.42 7.16 -2.83
C MET A 306 -18.53 7.52 -3.81
N GLY A 307 -18.52 8.78 -4.24
CA GLY A 307 -19.34 9.27 -5.33
C GLY A 307 -18.50 10.09 -6.31
N SER A 308 -18.74 9.94 -7.60
CA SER A 308 -18.12 10.77 -8.63
C SER A 308 -19.14 11.18 -9.68
N PHE A 309 -19.07 12.44 -10.08
CA PHE A 309 -19.93 13.06 -11.07
C PHE A 309 -19.07 13.70 -12.15
N ALA A 310 -19.45 13.50 -13.42
CA ALA A 310 -18.83 14.17 -14.55
C ALA A 310 -19.93 14.68 -15.48
N HIS A 311 -19.75 15.94 -15.96
CA HIS A 311 -20.65 16.56 -16.91
C HIS A 311 -19.88 17.38 -17.95
N HIS A 312 -20.20 17.16 -19.22
CA HIS A 312 -19.74 17.93 -20.36
C HIS A 312 -20.81 18.94 -20.78
N PHE A 313 -20.59 20.21 -20.46
CA PHE A 313 -21.49 21.28 -20.92
C PHE A 313 -21.47 21.38 -22.46
N ASN A 314 -20.26 21.30 -23.02
CA ASN A 314 -20.00 21.27 -24.45
C ASN A 314 -18.61 20.64 -24.71
N GLU A 315 -18.11 20.68 -25.94
CA GLU A 315 -16.78 20.16 -26.30
C GLU A 315 -15.59 20.91 -25.67
N HIS A 316 -15.85 22.11 -25.13
CA HIS A 316 -14.83 23.00 -24.56
C HIS A 316 -14.80 23.00 -23.03
N ILE A 317 -15.90 22.68 -22.37
CA ILE A 317 -16.05 22.83 -20.93
C ILE A 317 -16.61 21.54 -20.32
N SER A 318 -15.90 20.99 -19.34
CA SER A 318 -16.39 19.90 -18.51
C SER A 318 -16.17 20.20 -17.02
N PHE A 319 -17.03 19.61 -16.19
CA PHE A 319 -16.94 19.65 -14.74
C PHE A 319 -16.87 18.23 -14.19
N ASN A 320 -15.99 18.03 -13.22
CA ASN A 320 -15.84 16.76 -12.51
C ASN A 320 -15.84 17.05 -11.01
N ALA A 321 -16.53 16.22 -10.24
CA ALA A 321 -16.55 16.27 -8.80
C ALA A 321 -16.51 14.85 -8.23
N SER A 322 -15.79 14.67 -7.12
CA SER A 322 -15.74 13.41 -6.39
C SER A 322 -15.79 13.69 -4.89
N TYR A 323 -16.47 12.81 -4.18
CA TYR A 323 -16.55 12.80 -2.73
C TYR A 323 -16.23 11.40 -2.21
N MET A 324 -15.51 11.34 -1.09
CA MET A 324 -15.25 10.11 -0.37
C MET A 324 -15.43 10.34 1.12
N LYS A 325 -16.14 9.42 1.76
CA LYS A 325 -16.25 9.30 3.22
C LYS A 325 -15.69 7.96 3.63
N GLN A 326 -14.71 7.94 4.55
CA GLN A 326 -14.15 6.72 5.12
C GLN A 326 -14.38 6.69 6.62
N PHE A 327 -14.74 5.52 7.13
CA PHE A 327 -14.84 5.19 8.55
C PHE A 327 -13.87 4.08 8.85
N TRP A 328 -13.06 4.24 9.88
CA TRP A 328 -12.07 3.27 10.31
C TRP A 328 -12.21 2.94 11.79
N ASP A 329 -12.29 1.67 12.08
CA ASP A 329 -12.24 1.12 13.44
C ASP A 329 -11.12 0.10 13.54
N GLU A 330 -10.32 0.18 14.61
CA GLU A 330 -9.21 -0.72 14.90
C GLU A 330 -9.25 -1.13 16.37
N ASP A 331 -9.02 -2.44 16.59
CA ASP A 331 -8.79 -3.04 17.89
C ASP A 331 -7.62 -4.01 17.78
N THR A 332 -6.54 -3.76 18.54
CA THR A 332 -5.27 -4.46 18.45
C THR A 332 -4.78 -4.83 19.83
N HIS A 333 -4.45 -6.11 20.01
CA HIS A 333 -3.72 -6.63 21.16
C HIS A 333 -2.47 -7.34 20.63
N GLU A 334 -1.29 -6.90 21.03
CA GLU A 334 -0.06 -7.46 20.51
C GLU A 334 1.06 -7.57 21.55
N THR A 335 1.76 -8.68 21.51
CA THR A 335 3.02 -8.90 22.18
C THR A 335 4.14 -8.68 21.16
N ARG A 336 5.07 -7.78 21.45
CA ARG A 336 6.14 -7.40 20.51
C ARG A 336 7.42 -6.98 21.23
N THR A 337 8.54 -6.99 20.51
CA THR A 337 9.81 -6.48 21.05
C THR A 337 9.79 -4.97 21.28
N THR A 338 10.54 -4.49 22.28
CA THR A 338 10.85 -3.07 22.49
C THR A 338 12.00 -2.57 21.61
N ASN A 339 12.46 -3.34 20.63
CA ASN A 339 13.63 -3.08 19.79
C ASN A 339 14.97 -3.14 20.54
N SER A 340 15.04 -3.88 21.66
CA SER A 340 16.27 -4.10 22.42
C SER A 340 16.36 -5.53 22.95
N PHE A 341 17.56 -5.93 23.36
CA PHE A 341 17.77 -7.10 24.20
C PHE A 341 17.70 -6.72 25.67
N VAL A 342 17.34 -7.68 26.52
CA VAL A 342 17.35 -7.48 27.98
C VAL A 342 18.79 -7.26 28.45
N PRO A 343 19.07 -6.24 29.29
CA PRO A 343 20.40 -6.06 29.89
C PRO A 343 20.65 -7.05 31.04
N ASP A 344 21.91 -7.37 31.29
CA ASP A 344 22.34 -7.93 32.59
C ASP A 344 22.37 -6.82 33.66
N ILE A 345 22.71 -7.19 34.92
CA ILE A 345 22.82 -6.23 36.03
C ILE A 345 23.90 -5.16 35.81
N SER A 346 24.86 -5.39 34.93
CA SER A 346 25.90 -4.44 34.52
C SER A 346 25.50 -3.60 33.30
N ASN A 347 24.26 -3.74 32.83
CA ASN A 347 23.71 -3.08 31.67
C ASN A 347 24.30 -3.53 30.31
N ASN A 348 24.89 -4.71 30.22
CA ASN A 348 25.31 -5.30 28.98
C ASN A 348 24.12 -6.04 28.33
N PRO A 349 23.86 -5.91 27.03
CA PRO A 349 22.78 -6.62 26.38
C PRO A 349 23.02 -8.14 26.38
N VAL A 350 22.00 -8.93 26.70
CA VAL A 350 22.00 -10.40 26.59
C VAL A 350 21.41 -10.78 25.21
N PRO A 351 22.25 -11.12 24.19
CA PRO A 351 21.82 -11.21 22.79
C PRO A 351 20.84 -12.33 22.48
N SER A 352 20.69 -13.30 23.40
CA SER A 352 19.73 -14.40 23.29
C SER A 352 18.35 -14.08 23.87
N LEU A 353 18.17 -12.89 24.48
CA LEU A 353 16.98 -12.56 25.26
C LEU A 353 16.34 -11.26 24.74
N ALA A 354 15.34 -11.38 23.88
CA ALA A 354 14.63 -10.22 23.35
C ALA A 354 13.75 -9.59 24.43
N MET A 355 13.87 -8.27 24.62
CA MET A 355 13.03 -7.52 25.54
C MET A 355 11.66 -7.28 24.92
N MET A 356 10.61 -7.63 25.64
CA MET A 356 9.23 -7.63 25.16
C MET A 356 8.39 -6.51 25.77
N GLN A 357 7.30 -6.17 25.11
CA GLN A 357 6.21 -5.35 25.59
C GLN A 357 4.89 -5.94 25.13
N TYR A 358 3.84 -5.71 25.91
CA TYR A 358 2.46 -5.96 25.53
C TYR A 358 1.77 -4.63 25.26
N LEU A 359 0.87 -4.59 24.28
CA LEU A 359 0.22 -3.36 23.83
C LEU A 359 -1.25 -3.63 23.48
N GLU A 360 -2.12 -2.77 23.98
CA GLU A 360 -3.52 -2.65 23.57
C GLU A 360 -3.74 -1.33 22.85
N ARG A 361 -4.31 -1.36 21.64
CA ARG A 361 -4.62 -0.14 20.90
C ARG A 361 -6.02 -0.20 20.32
N VAL A 362 -6.78 0.85 20.58
CA VAL A 362 -8.08 1.09 19.98
C VAL A 362 -8.04 2.44 19.28
N GLN A 363 -8.49 2.50 18.03
CA GLN A 363 -8.55 3.75 17.27
C GLN A 363 -9.81 3.82 16.42
N HIS A 364 -10.38 5.03 16.36
CA HIS A 364 -11.54 5.35 15.54
C HIS A 364 -11.28 6.65 14.80
N TRP A 365 -11.45 6.66 13.48
CA TRP A 365 -11.35 7.90 12.72
C TRP A 365 -12.29 7.95 11.52
N GLU A 366 -12.51 9.14 11.04
CA GLU A 366 -13.26 9.43 9.82
C GLU A 366 -12.41 10.29 8.89
N VAL A 367 -12.58 10.06 7.60
CA VAL A 367 -11.94 10.87 6.54
C VAL A 367 -13.01 11.35 5.58
N ASP A 368 -12.96 12.63 5.25
CA ASP A 368 -13.73 13.24 4.17
C ASP A 368 -12.78 13.77 3.10
N ASN A 369 -13.06 13.45 1.85
CA ASN A 369 -12.35 13.97 0.69
C ASN A 369 -13.33 14.59 -0.29
N ILE A 370 -13.01 15.80 -0.74
CA ILE A 370 -13.71 16.46 -1.83
C ILE A 370 -12.68 16.81 -2.89
N ASN A 371 -13.03 16.57 -4.13
CA ASN A 371 -12.24 16.98 -5.28
C ASN A 371 -13.19 17.48 -6.37
N ALA A 372 -13.03 18.72 -6.81
CA ALA A 372 -13.85 19.30 -7.85
C ALA A 372 -13.00 20.14 -8.80
N TYR A 373 -13.23 19.98 -10.09
CA TYR A 373 -12.45 20.73 -11.08
C TYR A 373 -13.22 20.95 -12.39
N PHE A 374 -12.91 22.08 -13.02
CA PHE A 374 -13.29 22.38 -14.40
C PHE A 374 -12.12 22.12 -15.34
N ASN A 375 -12.42 21.58 -16.51
CA ASN A 375 -11.50 21.53 -17.65
C ASN A 375 -12.03 22.43 -18.77
N PHE A 376 -11.13 23.25 -19.30
CA PHE A 376 -11.38 24.15 -20.42
C PHE A 376 -10.46 23.75 -21.57
N SER A 377 -11.02 23.47 -22.74
CA SER A 377 -10.29 23.13 -23.97
C SER A 377 -10.57 24.16 -25.05
N TYR A 378 -9.53 24.81 -25.57
CA TYR A 378 -9.67 25.85 -26.60
C TYR A 378 -8.44 25.93 -27.49
N LYS A 379 -8.54 26.66 -28.61
CA LYS A 379 -7.44 26.86 -29.55
C LYS A 379 -7.19 28.36 -29.79
N THR A 380 -5.91 28.72 -29.88
CA THR A 380 -5.47 30.05 -30.32
C THR A 380 -4.47 29.90 -31.47
N GLY A 381 -4.97 30.09 -32.70
CA GLY A 381 -4.18 29.79 -33.88
C GLY A 381 -3.76 28.32 -33.94
N THR A 382 -2.47 28.05 -33.93
CA THR A 382 -1.89 26.68 -33.96
C THR A 382 -1.67 26.06 -32.59
N PHE A 383 -2.01 26.78 -31.52
CA PHE A 383 -1.85 26.30 -30.14
C PHE A 383 -3.16 25.68 -29.65
N GLU A 384 -3.06 24.50 -29.07
CA GLU A 384 -4.15 23.82 -28.35
C GLU A 384 -3.91 23.95 -26.85
N HIS A 385 -4.94 24.36 -26.13
CA HIS A 385 -4.92 24.64 -24.70
C HIS A 385 -5.88 23.74 -23.97
N GLN A 386 -5.42 23.15 -22.85
CA GLN A 386 -6.27 22.51 -21.86
C GLN A 386 -5.93 23.08 -20.48
N THR A 387 -6.87 23.81 -19.91
CA THR A 387 -6.70 24.46 -18.61
C THR A 387 -7.60 23.79 -17.60
N LEU A 388 -7.04 23.38 -16.49
CA LEU A 388 -7.75 22.81 -15.35
C LEU A 388 -7.70 23.81 -14.19
N LEU A 389 -8.88 24.10 -13.62
CA LEU A 389 -9.04 24.84 -12.38
C LEU A 389 -9.70 23.93 -11.35
N GLY A 390 -9.03 23.66 -10.24
CA GLY A 390 -9.50 22.69 -9.26
C GLY A 390 -9.40 23.16 -7.82
N TYR A 391 -10.24 22.54 -7.02
CA TYR A 391 -10.25 22.61 -5.57
C TYR A 391 -10.28 21.20 -5.00
N ASP A 392 -9.52 20.94 -3.93
CA ASP A 392 -9.67 19.75 -3.12
C ASP A 392 -9.60 20.05 -1.62
N SER A 393 -10.22 19.15 -0.87
CA SER A 393 -10.22 19.17 0.58
C SER A 393 -10.06 17.76 1.11
N HIS A 394 -9.24 17.62 2.13
CA HIS A 394 -9.06 16.39 2.90
C HIS A 394 -9.19 16.71 4.37
N ILE A 395 -10.12 16.06 5.04
CA ILE A 395 -10.41 16.23 6.47
C ILE A 395 -10.26 14.86 7.12
N TRP A 396 -9.47 14.78 8.18
CA TRP A 396 -9.30 13.57 8.97
C TRP A 396 -9.56 13.89 10.45
N GLU A 397 -10.57 13.25 11.02
CA GLU A 397 -10.97 13.39 12.41
C GLU A 397 -10.68 12.10 13.19
N LYS A 398 -9.83 12.18 14.20
CA LYS A 398 -9.68 11.14 15.23
C LYS A 398 -10.75 11.32 16.29
N LYS A 399 -11.54 10.28 16.50
CA LYS A 399 -12.67 10.28 17.43
C LYS A 399 -12.23 10.06 18.87
N ASN A 400 -13.11 10.38 19.79
CA ASN A 400 -12.94 10.05 21.22
C ASN A 400 -13.00 8.52 21.43
N GLY A 401 -12.32 8.03 22.48
CA GLY A 401 -12.30 6.61 22.83
C GLY A 401 -11.06 5.84 22.33
N GLY A 402 -10.18 6.48 21.56
CA GLY A 402 -8.89 5.89 21.21
C GLY A 402 -7.99 5.73 22.44
N LYS A 403 -7.21 4.63 22.48
CA LYS A 403 -6.19 4.37 23.48
C LYS A 403 -5.01 3.61 22.92
N GLN A 404 -3.85 3.72 23.55
CA GLN A 404 -2.72 2.83 23.36
C GLN A 404 -2.06 2.56 24.69
N ASP A 405 -2.61 1.61 25.41
CA ASP A 405 -2.08 1.17 26.70
C ASP A 405 -0.94 0.16 26.49
N ALA A 406 0.00 0.07 27.43
CA ALA A 406 1.11 -0.87 27.31
C ALA A 406 1.63 -1.35 28.67
N ALA A 407 2.16 -2.55 28.66
CA ALA A 407 3.04 -3.07 29.69
C ALA A 407 4.46 -3.14 29.12
N ARG A 408 5.44 -2.50 29.77
CA ARG A 408 6.87 -2.57 29.42
C ARG A 408 7.76 -2.08 30.55
N GLY A 409 9.07 -2.19 30.38
CA GLY A 409 10.04 -1.72 31.34
C GLY A 409 10.46 -2.78 32.37
N PHE A 410 10.89 -2.39 33.56
CA PHE A 410 11.48 -3.24 34.57
C PHE A 410 10.77 -3.06 35.91
N LEU A 411 10.58 -4.19 36.64
CA LEU A 411 9.92 -4.22 37.94
C LEU A 411 10.87 -3.78 39.05
N MET A 412 10.38 -2.87 39.90
CA MET A 412 11.03 -2.46 41.13
C MET A 412 10.60 -3.34 42.31
N LYS A 413 11.37 -3.39 43.39
CA LYS A 413 11.04 -4.16 44.62
C LYS A 413 9.80 -3.63 45.31
N ASP A 414 9.45 -2.36 45.15
CA ASP A 414 8.23 -1.74 45.67
C ASP A 414 6.97 -2.02 44.84
N GLY A 415 7.11 -2.79 43.75
CA GLY A 415 6.02 -3.10 42.83
C GLY A 415 5.76 -2.08 41.70
N THR A 416 6.51 -0.99 41.69
CA THR A 416 6.44 -0.02 40.60
C THR A 416 7.22 -0.51 39.36
N VAL A 417 7.04 0.16 38.21
CA VAL A 417 7.70 -0.15 36.94
C VAL A 417 8.43 1.09 36.41
N THR A 418 9.69 0.90 36.03
CA THR A 418 10.49 1.92 35.36
C THR A 418 10.64 1.62 33.87
N ALA A 419 10.66 2.66 33.02
CA ALA A 419 10.77 2.49 31.56
C ALA A 419 12.11 1.88 31.12
N SER A 420 13.21 2.20 31.83
CA SER A 420 14.56 1.73 31.53
C SER A 420 15.30 1.31 32.80
N TYR A 421 16.24 0.38 32.63
CA TYR A 421 17.11 -0.06 33.70
C TYR A 421 18.24 0.93 33.94
N ASN A 422 18.50 1.22 35.22
CA ASN A 422 19.64 2.01 35.65
C ASN A 422 20.56 1.18 36.56
N PRO A 423 21.76 0.76 36.12
CA PRO A 423 22.65 -0.09 36.88
C PRO A 423 23.13 0.54 38.19
N ALA A 424 23.20 1.87 38.29
CA ALA A 424 23.56 2.57 39.54
C ALA A 424 22.55 2.33 40.66
N ASN A 425 21.31 1.98 40.32
CA ASN A 425 20.23 1.69 41.26
C ASN A 425 19.81 0.21 41.25
N SER A 426 20.71 -0.68 40.80
CA SER A 426 20.41 -2.11 40.61
C SER A 426 19.78 -2.79 41.84
N ALA A 427 20.14 -2.37 43.06
CA ALA A 427 19.59 -2.89 44.31
C ALA A 427 18.08 -2.66 44.51
N LEU A 428 17.47 -1.67 43.77
CA LEU A 428 16.06 -1.35 43.86
C LEU A 428 15.19 -2.20 42.94
N TYR A 429 15.78 -2.89 41.96
CA TYR A 429 15.05 -3.73 41.02
C TYR A 429 14.82 -5.15 41.55
N GLN A 430 13.70 -5.75 41.17
CA GLN A 430 13.55 -7.19 41.19
C GLN A 430 14.52 -7.80 40.19
N THR A 431 15.03 -8.99 40.50
CA THR A 431 15.97 -9.71 39.63
C THR A 431 15.46 -11.10 39.33
N MET A 432 15.90 -11.68 38.22
CA MET A 432 15.70 -13.09 37.90
C MET A 432 16.99 -13.69 37.32
N MET A 433 17.11 -15.00 37.38
CA MET A 433 18.23 -15.72 36.77
C MET A 433 17.81 -16.25 35.41
N TYR A 434 18.67 -16.04 34.42
CA TYR A 434 18.52 -16.54 33.05
C TYR A 434 19.85 -17.18 32.61
N ASN A 435 19.85 -18.52 32.42
CA ASN A 435 21.06 -19.28 32.00
C ASN A 435 22.33 -18.88 32.75
N GLY A 436 22.23 -18.72 34.08
CA GLY A 436 23.35 -18.32 34.94
C GLY A 436 23.66 -16.81 34.95
N ILE A 437 22.96 -16.01 34.19
CA ILE A 437 23.09 -14.54 34.17
C ILE A 437 21.99 -13.94 35.04
N THR A 438 22.35 -13.05 35.97
CA THR A 438 21.38 -12.26 36.72
C THR A 438 20.97 -11.07 35.90
N ILE A 439 19.65 -10.91 35.66
CA ILE A 439 19.07 -9.79 34.93
C ILE A 439 18.06 -9.03 35.81
N PRO A 440 17.90 -7.70 35.61
CA PRO A 440 16.76 -7.00 36.18
C PRO A 440 15.47 -7.61 35.59
N LYS A 441 14.47 -7.85 36.44
CA LYS A 441 13.23 -8.52 36.02
C LYS A 441 12.41 -7.60 35.10
N PRO A 442 12.22 -7.94 33.81
CA PRO A 442 11.34 -7.19 32.94
C PRO A 442 9.87 -7.29 33.40
N ASN A 443 9.08 -6.25 33.12
CA ASN A 443 7.65 -6.24 33.41
C ASN A 443 6.86 -7.22 32.51
N VAL A 444 7.30 -7.39 31.27
CA VAL A 444 6.83 -8.42 30.34
C VAL A 444 7.91 -9.49 30.22
N ASN A 445 7.53 -10.77 30.30
CA ASN A 445 8.49 -11.86 30.20
C ASN A 445 9.27 -11.75 28.88
N PRO A 446 10.60 -11.80 28.92
CA PRO A 446 11.42 -11.72 27.72
C PRO A 446 11.30 -12.99 26.89
N PHE A 447 11.54 -12.86 25.60
CA PHE A 447 11.54 -13.99 24.68
C PHE A 447 12.94 -14.58 24.54
N ASP A 448 13.07 -15.86 24.96
CA ASP A 448 14.32 -16.60 24.85
C ASP A 448 14.49 -17.19 23.44
N LEU A 449 15.46 -16.66 22.69
CA LEU A 449 15.78 -17.09 21.33
C LEU A 449 16.51 -18.45 21.27
N THR A 450 17.01 -18.94 22.41
CA THR A 450 17.75 -20.23 22.52
C THR A 450 16.87 -21.38 22.99
N SER A 451 15.69 -21.08 23.55
CA SER A 451 14.78 -22.11 23.98
C SER A 451 14.17 -22.84 22.78
N GLY A 452 14.18 -24.17 22.79
CA GLY A 452 13.51 -24.97 21.75
C GLY A 452 11.98 -24.76 21.71
N ALA A 453 11.39 -24.19 22.77
CA ALA A 453 10.01 -23.74 22.82
C ALA A 453 9.93 -22.29 22.37
N LEU A 454 10.03 -22.03 21.06
CA LEU A 454 9.90 -20.72 20.44
C LEU A 454 8.45 -20.18 20.47
N ASN A 455 7.70 -20.45 21.53
CA ASN A 455 6.29 -20.08 21.65
C ASN A 455 6.05 -19.30 22.93
N HIS A 456 5.47 -18.12 22.80
CA HIS A 456 4.83 -17.44 23.93
C HIS A 456 3.63 -18.23 24.44
N GLN A 457 3.47 -18.27 25.77
CA GLN A 457 2.34 -18.92 26.44
C GLN A 457 1.30 -17.91 26.95
N GLY A 458 1.10 -16.79 26.28
CA GLY A 458 0.08 -15.81 26.63
C GLY A 458 0.63 -14.41 26.94
N ASN A 459 -0.24 -13.55 27.48
CA ASN A 459 0.10 -12.16 27.84
C ASN A 459 0.84 -12.14 29.18
N ASP A 460 2.14 -12.44 29.15
CA ASP A 460 2.98 -12.64 30.36
C ASP A 460 3.49 -11.30 30.91
N TYR A 461 2.62 -10.40 31.31
CA TYR A 461 3.02 -9.16 31.98
C TYR A 461 2.53 -9.09 33.44
N SER A 462 3.29 -8.38 34.28
CA SER A 462 2.93 -8.21 35.70
C SER A 462 2.03 -7.00 35.91
N VAL A 463 2.29 -5.90 35.21
CA VAL A 463 1.57 -4.60 35.36
C VAL A 463 1.33 -3.94 34.02
N LEU A 464 0.09 -3.57 33.74
CA LEU A 464 -0.24 -2.62 32.67
C LEU A 464 0.11 -1.21 33.17
N ASN A 465 1.32 -0.75 32.91
CA ASN A 465 1.92 0.43 33.54
C ASN A 465 1.86 1.71 32.72
N ILE A 466 1.43 1.64 31.49
CA ILE A 466 1.26 2.80 30.61
C ILE A 466 -0.19 2.84 30.18
N ILE A 467 -0.92 3.81 30.71
CA ILE A 467 -2.31 4.10 30.33
C ILE A 467 -2.29 5.38 29.49
N ASN A 468 -2.56 5.24 28.21
CA ASN A 468 -2.39 6.31 27.24
C ASN A 468 -3.64 6.52 26.37
N PRO A 469 -4.63 7.30 26.85
CA PRO A 469 -5.74 7.72 26.03
C PRO A 469 -5.22 8.57 24.86
N LEU A 470 -5.64 8.26 23.65
CA LEU A 470 -5.25 9.01 22.47
C LEU A 470 -6.06 10.29 22.36
N PRO A 471 -5.44 11.44 22.08
CA PRO A 471 -6.16 12.69 21.92
C PRO A 471 -7.09 12.65 20.71
N THR A 472 -8.25 13.30 20.83
CA THR A 472 -9.06 13.64 19.66
C THR A 472 -8.27 14.61 18.78
N ALA A 473 -8.44 14.52 17.47
CA ALA A 473 -7.76 15.43 16.56
C ALA A 473 -8.59 15.69 15.31
N LEU A 474 -8.37 16.85 14.70
CA LEU A 474 -8.93 17.21 13.41
C LEU A 474 -7.83 17.82 12.54
N THR A 475 -7.44 17.11 11.49
CA THR A 475 -6.58 17.66 10.43
C THR A 475 -7.41 18.08 9.24
N THR A 476 -7.14 19.24 8.70
CA THR A 476 -7.78 19.74 7.49
C THR A 476 -6.71 20.20 6.51
N THR A 477 -6.86 19.79 5.27
CA THR A 477 -6.08 20.28 4.14
C THR A 477 -7.03 20.82 3.10
N HIS A 478 -6.83 22.05 2.65
CA HIS A 478 -7.56 22.66 1.56
C HIS A 478 -6.59 23.11 0.51
N ALA A 479 -6.94 22.99 -0.76
CA ALA A 479 -6.09 23.49 -1.82
C ALA A 479 -6.89 23.98 -3.01
N VAL A 480 -6.35 25.01 -3.65
CA VAL A 480 -6.73 25.42 -5.00
C VAL A 480 -5.56 25.22 -5.94
N TYR A 481 -5.84 24.79 -7.15
CA TYR A 481 -4.80 24.55 -8.14
C TYR A 481 -5.24 24.88 -9.55
N VAL A 482 -4.26 25.32 -10.33
CA VAL A 482 -4.40 25.56 -11.76
C VAL A 482 -3.35 24.74 -12.48
N GLN A 483 -3.74 24.06 -13.55
CA GLN A 483 -2.83 23.35 -14.41
C GLN A 483 -3.16 23.68 -15.85
N HIS A 484 -2.15 23.89 -16.67
CA HIS A 484 -2.27 24.22 -18.07
C HIS A 484 -1.40 23.29 -18.92
N LEU A 485 -2.03 22.66 -19.91
CA LEU A 485 -1.36 21.92 -20.97
C LEU A 485 -1.44 22.73 -22.25
N LEU A 486 -0.29 23.13 -22.75
CA LEU A 486 -0.13 23.78 -24.05
C LEU A 486 0.44 22.76 -25.04
N THR A 487 -0.28 22.52 -26.14
CA THR A 487 0.21 21.69 -27.24
C THR A 487 0.47 22.55 -28.47
N TRP A 488 1.70 22.47 -28.98
CA TRP A 488 2.10 23.14 -30.20
C TRP A 488 2.94 22.21 -31.09
N LYS A 489 2.35 21.81 -32.21
CA LYS A 489 3.00 20.83 -33.10
C LYS A 489 3.45 19.58 -32.33
N LYS A 490 4.75 19.37 -32.24
CA LYS A 490 5.38 18.24 -31.53
C LYS A 490 5.69 18.51 -30.06
N PHE A 491 5.41 19.71 -29.55
CA PHE A 491 5.70 20.09 -28.15
C PHE A 491 4.44 20.09 -27.30
N ARG A 492 4.57 19.62 -26.07
CA ARG A 492 3.55 19.69 -25.02
C ARG A 492 4.19 20.21 -23.75
N LEU A 493 3.75 21.39 -23.30
CA LEU A 493 4.18 22.00 -22.04
C LEU A 493 3.05 21.85 -21.02
N LEU A 494 3.33 21.12 -19.96
CA LEU A 494 2.44 20.97 -18.81
C LEU A 494 3.00 21.80 -17.65
N ALA A 495 2.28 22.84 -17.24
CA ALA A 495 2.62 23.68 -16.11
C ALA A 495 1.49 23.69 -15.09
N GLY A 496 1.81 23.74 -13.81
CA GLY A 496 0.80 23.75 -12.74
C GLY A 496 1.32 24.41 -11.47
N ILE A 497 0.40 25.08 -10.78
CA ILE A 497 0.61 25.65 -9.45
C ILE A 497 -0.52 25.19 -8.52
N ARG A 498 -0.18 25.00 -7.25
CA ARG A 498 -1.09 24.61 -6.18
C ARG A 498 -0.77 25.39 -4.92
N GLN A 499 -1.75 26.08 -4.36
CA GLN A 499 -1.66 26.63 -3.01
C GLN A 499 -2.39 25.71 -2.06
N GLU A 500 -1.69 25.25 -1.02
CA GLU A 500 -2.22 24.36 0.00
C GLU A 500 -2.18 25.02 1.36
N TRP A 501 -3.25 24.85 2.14
CA TRP A 501 -3.38 25.24 3.53
C TRP A 501 -3.68 24.00 4.37
N PHE A 502 -2.90 23.83 5.41
CA PHE A 502 -2.98 22.73 6.36
C PHE A 502 -3.24 23.26 7.76
N GLN A 503 -4.13 22.61 8.49
CA GLN A 503 -4.36 22.82 9.91
C GLN A 503 -4.47 21.49 10.63
N ASP A 504 -3.77 21.36 11.77
CA ASP A 504 -3.91 20.25 12.72
C ASP A 504 -4.42 20.82 14.06
N ARG A 505 -5.52 20.27 14.56
CA ARG A 505 -6.15 20.62 15.84
C ARG A 505 -6.07 19.39 16.74
N THR A 506 -5.19 19.41 17.74
CA THR A 506 -5.05 18.37 18.76
C THR A 506 -5.97 18.66 19.93
N ASN A 507 -6.50 17.65 20.62
CA ASN A 507 -7.56 17.73 21.63
C ASN A 507 -8.82 18.42 21.08
N TYR A 508 -9.16 18.11 19.85
CA TYR A 508 -10.30 18.72 19.15
C TYR A 508 -11.60 18.60 19.94
N LYS A 509 -12.31 19.73 20.09
CA LYS A 509 -13.52 19.89 20.91
C LYS A 509 -13.30 19.65 22.42
N LYS A 510 -12.07 19.83 22.92
CA LYS A 510 -11.76 19.80 24.36
C LYS A 510 -11.20 21.15 24.82
N PRO A 511 -11.24 21.48 26.14
CA PRO A 511 -10.70 22.74 26.66
C PRO A 511 -9.22 22.97 26.33
N GLU A 512 -8.43 21.89 26.20
CA GLU A 512 -6.98 21.91 25.93
C GLU A 512 -6.70 21.89 24.42
N GLU A 513 -7.65 22.25 23.58
CA GLU A 513 -7.44 22.26 22.13
C GLU A 513 -6.30 23.20 21.75
N SER A 514 -5.39 22.69 20.94
CA SER A 514 -4.31 23.45 20.34
C SER A 514 -4.33 23.30 18.82
N ALA A 515 -3.90 24.33 18.09
CA ALA A 515 -3.92 24.30 16.63
C ALA A 515 -2.55 24.67 16.04
N PHE A 516 -2.12 23.90 15.08
CA PHE A 516 -0.96 24.16 14.23
C PHE A 516 -1.43 24.43 12.80
N ARG A 517 -0.83 25.42 12.14
CA ARG A 517 -1.16 25.80 10.77
C ARG A 517 0.11 25.86 9.92
N ASN A 518 -0.02 25.43 8.67
CA ASN A 518 1.03 25.55 7.68
C ASN A 518 0.42 25.80 6.30
N GLN A 519 1.21 26.33 5.39
CA GLN A 519 0.81 26.53 4.00
C GLN A 519 1.99 26.41 3.06
N LYS A 520 1.74 26.01 1.82
CA LYS A 520 2.79 25.84 0.81
C LYS A 520 2.27 26.10 -0.59
N LEU A 521 3.03 26.86 -1.35
CA LEU A 521 2.88 26.94 -2.80
C LEU A 521 3.75 25.88 -3.44
N LEU A 522 3.14 25.05 -4.30
CA LEU A 522 3.76 23.98 -5.06
C LEU A 522 3.66 24.28 -6.54
N TYR A 523 4.65 23.83 -7.30
CA TYR A 523 4.66 24.00 -8.75
C TYR A 523 5.24 22.79 -9.47
N ARG A 524 4.79 22.63 -10.72
CA ARG A 524 5.24 21.62 -11.66
C ARG A 524 5.42 22.24 -13.04
N VAL A 525 6.51 21.87 -13.71
CA VAL A 525 6.73 22.17 -15.13
C VAL A 525 7.26 20.92 -15.80
N GLY A 526 6.63 20.51 -16.87
CA GLY A 526 7.05 19.37 -17.67
C GLY A 526 6.92 19.67 -19.17
N LEU A 527 7.94 19.33 -19.94
CA LEU A 527 7.96 19.49 -21.39
C LEU A 527 8.10 18.12 -22.04
N THR A 528 7.24 17.81 -22.99
CA THR A 528 7.34 16.62 -23.83
C THR A 528 7.54 17.04 -25.30
N TYR A 529 8.51 16.42 -25.96
CA TYR A 529 8.76 16.55 -27.39
C TYR A 529 8.52 15.21 -28.09
N SER A 530 7.61 15.20 -29.08
CA SER A 530 7.33 14.02 -29.89
C SER A 530 8.35 13.93 -31.03
N VAL A 531 9.32 13.04 -30.89
CA VAL A 531 10.33 12.74 -31.92
C VAL A 531 9.62 12.11 -33.12
N SER A 532 8.76 11.11 -32.85
CA SER A 532 7.89 10.45 -33.81
C SER A 532 6.52 10.19 -33.19
N GLU A 533 5.58 9.59 -33.93
CA GLU A 533 4.28 9.17 -33.38
C GLU A 533 4.39 8.15 -32.25
N SER A 534 5.45 7.33 -32.26
CA SER A 534 5.68 6.29 -31.25
C SER A 534 6.63 6.72 -30.14
N THR A 535 7.42 7.80 -30.30
CA THR A 535 8.53 8.14 -29.40
C THR A 535 8.45 9.57 -28.91
N ASN A 536 8.46 9.74 -27.60
CA ASN A 536 8.50 11.01 -26.89
C ASN A 536 9.74 11.10 -25.99
N ILE A 537 10.34 12.28 -25.94
CA ILE A 537 11.34 12.65 -24.93
C ILE A 537 10.71 13.69 -24.02
N TYR A 538 10.93 13.60 -22.72
CA TYR A 538 10.38 14.58 -21.78
C TYR A 538 11.40 14.98 -20.72
N GLY A 539 11.17 16.17 -20.14
CA GLY A 539 11.83 16.63 -18.94
C GLY A 539 10.80 17.22 -17.98
N THR A 540 10.99 17.00 -16.67
CA THR A 540 10.09 17.54 -15.66
C THR A 540 10.84 18.03 -14.43
N TYR A 541 10.32 19.10 -13.85
CA TYR A 541 10.65 19.57 -12.52
C TYR A 541 9.37 19.74 -11.71
N LEU A 542 9.37 19.23 -10.48
CA LEU A 542 8.21 19.37 -9.62
C LEU A 542 8.62 19.41 -8.14
N THR A 543 7.80 20.06 -7.32
CA THR A 543 8.01 20.22 -5.88
C THR A 543 6.97 19.43 -5.10
N GLY A 544 7.35 18.95 -3.91
CA GLY A 544 6.48 18.24 -3.00
C GLY A 544 6.55 18.81 -1.59
N TYR A 545 5.50 18.57 -0.86
CA TYR A 545 5.34 19.02 0.51
C TYR A 545 4.49 18.03 1.28
N GLN A 546 4.87 17.73 2.51
CA GLN A 546 4.07 16.94 3.43
C GLN A 546 4.11 17.62 4.81
N PRO A 547 2.95 18.06 5.35
CA PRO A 547 2.89 18.59 6.69
C PRO A 547 3.23 17.48 7.68
N GLN A 548 4.04 17.82 8.68
CA GLN A 548 4.40 16.92 9.77
C GLN A 548 3.85 17.49 11.06
N SER A 549 2.95 16.75 11.68
CA SER A 549 2.33 17.13 12.96
C SER A 549 2.16 15.88 13.83
N ASN A 550 1.89 16.06 15.09
CA ASN A 550 1.67 14.96 16.03
C ASN A 550 0.52 14.04 15.59
N THR A 551 -0.51 14.61 14.97
CA THR A 551 -1.67 13.85 14.52
C THR A 551 -1.36 13.06 13.26
N THR A 552 -0.65 13.66 12.30
CA THR A 552 -0.35 13.01 11.01
C THR A 552 0.65 11.86 11.14
N SER A 553 1.49 11.85 12.17
CA SER A 553 2.47 10.79 12.38
C SER A 553 1.86 9.44 12.78
N LEU A 554 0.59 9.38 13.22
CA LEU A 554 -0.07 8.18 13.76
C LEU A 554 0.72 7.41 14.84
N MET A 555 1.75 8.03 15.41
CA MET A 555 2.65 7.42 16.39
C MET A 555 2.28 7.90 17.78
N PRO A 556 1.44 7.15 18.53
CA PRO A 556 1.19 7.46 19.93
C PRO A 556 2.43 7.17 20.78
N GLY A 557 2.57 7.87 21.88
CA GLY A 557 3.66 7.65 22.84
C GLY A 557 4.97 8.37 22.53
N THR A 558 5.05 9.20 21.50
CA THR A 558 6.12 10.18 21.40
C THR A 558 5.86 11.33 22.37
N SER A 559 6.89 11.96 22.89
CA SER A 559 6.77 13.11 23.79
C SER A 559 5.93 14.27 23.21
N GLY A 560 5.67 14.25 21.92
CA GLY A 560 4.76 15.16 21.23
C GLY A 560 3.28 14.73 21.24
N PHE A 561 2.96 13.50 21.64
CA PHE A 561 1.59 12.97 21.68
C PHE A 561 0.95 13.13 23.06
N THR A 562 1.73 13.14 24.10
CA THR A 562 1.27 13.28 25.50
C THR A 562 1.02 14.74 25.89
N GLY A 563 0.21 15.44 25.12
CA GLY A 563 -0.48 16.64 25.57
C GLY A 563 0.36 17.85 25.90
N GLY A 564 1.43 18.14 25.18
CA GLY A 564 2.15 19.35 25.51
C GLY A 564 3.22 19.82 24.52
N ILE A 565 3.65 18.98 23.65
CA ILE A 565 4.62 19.38 22.65
C ILE A 565 3.86 19.82 21.41
N SER A 566 3.90 21.10 21.19
CA SER A 566 3.37 21.75 20.01
C SER A 566 3.91 21.07 18.75
N ALA A 567 3.01 20.75 17.80
CA ALA A 567 3.36 20.33 16.44
C ALA A 567 4.33 21.29 15.74
N SER A 568 4.58 22.46 16.31
CA SER A 568 5.60 23.42 15.88
C SER A 568 7.06 22.90 15.95
N LEU A 569 7.30 21.78 16.60
CA LEU A 569 8.64 21.17 16.66
C LEU A 569 9.06 20.52 15.34
N TYR A 570 8.12 20.05 14.53
CA TYR A 570 8.43 19.42 13.26
C TYR A 570 8.30 20.38 12.09
N LYS A 571 9.40 20.60 11.39
CA LYS A 571 9.38 21.28 10.09
C LYS A 571 8.69 20.38 9.08
N PRO A 572 7.87 20.92 8.16
CA PRO A 572 7.27 20.10 7.11
C PRO A 572 8.37 19.46 6.25
N LEU A 573 8.11 18.23 5.79
CA LEU A 573 8.92 17.60 4.79
C LEU A 573 8.72 18.34 3.47
N ILE A 574 9.83 18.69 2.83
CA ILE A 574 9.85 19.33 1.51
C ILE A 574 10.70 18.50 0.56
N SER A 575 10.32 18.47 -0.71
CA SER A 575 11.02 17.70 -1.73
C SER A 575 10.96 18.35 -3.09
N ASP A 576 11.90 17.95 -3.95
CA ASP A 576 11.88 18.26 -5.39
C ASP A 576 12.30 17.03 -6.20
N LEU A 577 11.80 16.96 -7.44
CA LEU A 577 12.20 16.00 -8.45
C LEU A 577 12.64 16.71 -9.71
N LYS A 578 13.78 16.25 -10.26
CA LYS A 578 14.23 16.51 -11.62
C LYS A 578 14.28 15.18 -12.36
N GLU A 579 13.64 15.13 -13.52
CA GLU A 579 13.57 13.88 -14.29
C GLU A 579 13.68 14.19 -15.80
N LEU A 580 14.45 13.35 -16.49
CA LEU A 580 14.49 13.28 -17.96
C LEU A 580 14.16 11.86 -18.37
N GLY A 581 13.38 11.69 -19.43
CA GLY A 581 13.02 10.35 -19.88
C GLY A 581 12.61 10.27 -21.35
N VAL A 582 12.53 9.02 -21.79
CA VAL A 582 12.07 8.63 -23.13
C VAL A 582 10.95 7.61 -22.97
N LYS A 583 9.88 7.79 -23.71
CA LYS A 583 8.79 6.81 -23.81
C LYS A 583 8.60 6.47 -25.29
N THR A 584 8.56 5.18 -25.61
CA THR A 584 8.43 4.74 -26.99
C THR A 584 7.58 3.47 -27.06
N LYS A 585 6.95 3.25 -28.20
CA LYS A 585 6.26 2.00 -28.51
C LYS A 585 7.12 1.20 -29.51
N LEU A 586 7.73 0.14 -29.02
CA LEU A 586 8.57 -0.76 -29.81
C LEU A 586 7.67 -1.73 -30.59
N PHE A 587 7.96 -1.90 -31.90
CA PHE A 587 7.24 -2.82 -32.80
C PHE A 587 5.70 -2.63 -32.74
N ALA A 588 5.22 -1.42 -32.41
CA ALA A 588 3.81 -1.07 -32.20
C ALA A 588 3.08 -1.90 -31.12
N LYS A 589 3.76 -2.66 -30.28
CA LYS A 589 3.17 -3.64 -29.35
C LYS A 589 3.72 -3.58 -27.93
N ILE A 590 4.93 -3.08 -27.73
CA ILE A 590 5.61 -3.01 -26.44
C ILE A 590 5.80 -1.55 -26.08
N ASP A 591 5.17 -1.09 -25.01
CA ASP A 591 5.46 0.20 -24.41
C ASP A 591 6.77 0.09 -23.64
N ALA A 592 7.73 0.93 -23.97
CA ALA A 592 9.04 1.00 -23.36
C ALA A 592 9.25 2.41 -22.77
N SER A 593 9.77 2.47 -21.56
CA SER A 593 10.18 3.72 -20.94
C SER A 593 11.58 3.62 -20.34
N PHE A 594 12.29 4.75 -20.38
CA PHE A 594 13.57 4.94 -19.69
C PHE A 594 13.57 6.32 -19.08
N SER A 595 13.99 6.43 -17.81
CA SER A 595 14.13 7.72 -17.13
C SER A 595 15.36 7.77 -16.26
N VAL A 596 15.95 8.96 -16.14
CA VAL A 596 16.97 9.33 -15.16
C VAL A 596 16.41 10.40 -14.24
N TYR A 597 16.69 10.31 -12.96
CA TYR A 597 16.08 11.20 -11.98
C TYR A 597 17.01 11.59 -10.84
N GLU A 598 16.67 12.70 -10.19
CA GLU A 598 17.16 13.12 -8.88
C GLU A 598 15.99 13.59 -8.03
N ILE A 599 15.87 13.03 -6.83
CA ILE A 599 14.92 13.45 -5.80
C ILE A 599 15.71 13.93 -4.60
N ASN A 600 15.41 15.11 -4.10
CA ASN A 600 15.91 15.63 -2.82
C ASN A 600 14.75 15.75 -1.85
N GLN A 601 14.97 15.40 -0.58
CA GLN A 601 14.02 15.61 0.50
C GLN A 601 14.70 16.10 1.77
N LYS A 602 14.00 16.92 2.56
CA LYS A 602 14.49 17.50 3.81
C LYS A 602 13.46 17.35 4.91
N ASN A 603 13.95 17.40 6.17
CA ASN A 603 13.11 17.34 7.37
C ASN A 603 12.35 16.01 7.52
N ILE A 604 13.04 14.90 7.37
CA ILE A 604 12.45 13.56 7.34
C ILE A 604 12.24 13.04 8.76
N LEU A 605 11.05 12.54 9.10
CA LEU A 605 10.81 11.85 10.36
C LEU A 605 11.26 10.38 10.27
N ILE A 606 12.00 9.95 11.28
CA ILE A 606 12.51 8.58 11.40
C ILE A 606 12.36 8.11 12.84
N ASN A 607 12.31 6.78 13.07
CA ASN A 607 12.25 6.21 14.40
C ASN A 607 13.59 6.44 15.14
N ALA A 608 13.50 6.88 16.39
CA ALA A 608 14.68 7.15 17.22
C ALA A 608 15.37 5.87 17.71
N ASN A 609 14.72 4.71 17.62
CA ASN A 609 15.15 3.43 18.21
C ASN A 609 15.45 3.52 19.71
N ASN A 610 14.63 4.28 20.44
CA ASN A 610 14.70 4.41 21.87
C ASN A 610 13.93 3.24 22.53
N PRO A 611 14.58 2.31 23.26
CA PRO A 611 13.89 1.19 23.90
C PRO A 611 12.86 1.61 24.95
N ALA A 612 13.05 2.74 25.62
CA ALA A 612 12.09 3.27 26.59
C ALA A 612 10.84 3.86 25.89
N GLU A 613 11.02 4.39 24.68
CA GLU A 613 9.98 4.96 23.84
C GLU A 613 10.09 4.40 22.41
N PRO A 614 9.70 3.14 22.16
CA PRO A 614 9.96 2.44 20.90
C PRO A 614 9.34 3.09 19.65
N ASP A 615 8.34 3.94 19.84
CA ASP A 615 7.64 4.65 18.79
C ASP A 615 8.09 6.12 18.65
N GLN A 616 9.14 6.54 19.37
CA GLN A 616 9.68 7.91 19.32
C GLN A 616 10.22 8.24 17.93
N LEU A 617 9.85 9.44 17.43
CA LEU A 617 10.37 9.97 16.17
C LEU A 617 11.39 11.09 16.41
N ILE A 618 12.37 11.15 15.52
CA ILE A 618 13.31 12.26 15.39
C ILE A 618 13.35 12.76 13.95
N GLN A 619 13.75 14.00 13.76
CA GLN A 619 13.82 14.61 12.44
C GLN A 619 15.24 14.52 11.87
N ARG A 620 15.41 13.85 10.73
CA ARG A 620 16.67 13.82 9.95
C ARG A 620 16.72 15.06 9.04
N GLY A 621 17.94 15.54 8.72
CA GLY A 621 18.16 16.74 7.92
C GLY A 621 17.73 16.57 6.47
N ALA A 622 18.46 15.77 5.67
CA ALA A 622 18.17 15.61 4.25
C ALA A 622 18.67 14.28 3.67
N ASP A 623 17.90 13.78 2.70
CA ASP A 623 18.28 12.64 1.86
C ASP A 623 18.23 13.03 0.38
N ARG A 624 19.02 12.34 -0.45
CA ARG A 624 18.99 12.46 -1.90
C ARG A 624 18.94 11.07 -2.54
N SER A 625 18.08 10.91 -3.53
CA SER A 625 18.02 9.70 -4.37
C SER A 625 18.24 10.06 -5.82
N ARG A 626 19.21 9.39 -6.45
CA ARG A 626 19.51 9.47 -7.89
C ARG A 626 19.46 8.10 -8.50
N GLY A 627 19.05 8.02 -9.75
CA GLY A 627 19.01 6.74 -10.40
C GLY A 627 18.48 6.78 -11.81
N PHE A 628 18.30 5.59 -12.36
CA PHE A 628 17.60 5.41 -13.61
C PHE A 628 16.73 4.15 -13.55
N GLU A 629 15.66 4.17 -14.34
CA GLU A 629 14.67 3.10 -14.42
C GLU A 629 14.34 2.82 -15.88
N THR A 630 14.04 1.57 -16.18
CA THR A 630 13.45 1.17 -17.46
C THR A 630 12.31 0.20 -17.24
N GLU A 631 11.28 0.27 -18.09
CA GLU A 631 10.14 -0.63 -18.08
C GLU A 631 9.75 -1.02 -19.50
N LEU A 632 9.37 -2.26 -19.67
CA LEU A 632 8.85 -2.85 -20.91
C LEU A 632 7.52 -3.53 -20.59
N THR A 633 6.46 -3.16 -21.27
CA THR A 633 5.11 -3.73 -21.03
C THR A 633 4.38 -3.93 -22.35
N GLY A 634 3.76 -5.09 -22.54
CA GLY A 634 2.98 -5.38 -23.74
C GLY A 634 3.09 -6.82 -24.18
N TYR A 635 3.10 -7.05 -25.49
CA TYR A 635 3.24 -8.40 -26.05
C TYR A 635 4.29 -8.44 -27.17
N ILE A 636 5.12 -9.47 -27.09
CA ILE A 636 6.11 -9.80 -28.13
C ILE A 636 5.38 -10.39 -29.34
N LEU A 637 4.45 -11.31 -29.08
CA LEU A 637 3.50 -11.89 -30.02
C LEU A 637 2.08 -11.79 -29.43
N PRO A 638 1.00 -11.90 -30.20
CA PRO A 638 -0.37 -11.82 -29.68
C PRO A 638 -0.65 -12.76 -28.50
N GLN A 639 0.05 -13.90 -28.45
CA GLN A 639 -0.06 -14.90 -27.39
C GLN A 639 1.06 -14.81 -26.34
N TRP A 640 2.02 -13.89 -26.45
CA TRP A 640 3.20 -13.79 -25.60
C TRP A 640 3.30 -12.40 -24.96
N HIS A 641 2.82 -12.28 -23.71
CA HIS A 641 2.84 -11.07 -22.92
C HIS A 641 4.13 -10.95 -22.11
N ILE A 642 4.57 -9.72 -21.89
CA ILE A 642 5.74 -9.38 -21.07
C ILE A 642 5.45 -8.14 -20.20
N TYR A 643 5.93 -8.19 -18.97
CA TYR A 643 6.10 -7.06 -18.08
C TYR A 643 7.50 -7.16 -17.46
N ALA A 644 8.36 -6.20 -17.72
CA ALA A 644 9.74 -6.23 -17.23
C ALA A 644 10.17 -4.85 -16.78
N GLY A 645 10.99 -4.79 -15.73
CA GLY A 645 11.56 -3.58 -15.23
C GLY A 645 12.96 -3.78 -14.64
N TYR A 646 13.76 -2.74 -14.74
CA TYR A 646 15.04 -2.61 -14.05
C TYR A 646 15.15 -1.25 -13.42
N SER A 647 15.72 -1.19 -12.23
CA SER A 647 16.06 0.09 -11.58
C SER A 647 17.46 0.04 -10.96
N TYR A 648 18.15 1.18 -11.09
CA TYR A 648 19.36 1.51 -10.37
C TYR A 648 19.07 2.71 -9.45
N ILE A 649 19.35 2.58 -8.13
CA ILE A 649 19.02 3.57 -7.12
C ILE A 649 20.28 3.86 -6.27
N ASP A 650 20.76 5.11 -6.28
CA ASP A 650 21.78 5.62 -5.37
C ASP A 650 21.13 6.62 -4.41
N ALA A 651 20.53 6.10 -3.35
CA ALA A 651 19.90 6.89 -2.29
C ALA A 651 20.84 7.03 -1.10
N LYS A 652 21.08 8.28 -0.65
CA LYS A 652 22.03 8.61 0.41
C LYS A 652 21.46 9.63 1.39
N VAL A 653 21.92 9.53 2.63
CA VAL A 653 21.81 10.59 3.62
C VAL A 653 22.78 11.70 3.22
N VAL A 654 22.31 12.94 3.09
CA VAL A 654 23.17 14.10 2.71
C VAL A 654 23.32 15.12 3.83
N ASP A 655 22.41 15.08 4.81
CA ASP A 655 22.49 15.89 6.02
C ASP A 655 21.84 15.13 7.18
N ASP A 656 22.51 15.04 8.33
CA ASP A 656 22.01 14.39 9.53
C ASP A 656 22.68 15.00 10.78
N SER A 657 21.97 15.01 11.91
CA SER A 657 22.51 15.41 13.21
C SER A 657 23.65 14.50 13.68
N ASN A 658 23.70 13.25 13.19
CA ASN A 658 24.81 12.34 13.34
C ASN A 658 25.71 12.38 12.09
N PRO A 659 26.86 13.06 12.11
CA PRO A 659 27.73 13.19 10.95
C PRO A 659 28.23 11.85 10.38
N ALA A 660 28.28 10.80 11.19
CA ALA A 660 28.70 9.46 10.75
C ALA A 660 27.70 8.81 9.76
N LEU A 661 26.48 9.33 9.66
CA LEU A 661 25.48 8.86 8.71
C LEU A 661 25.57 9.56 7.35
N VAL A 662 26.17 10.74 7.29
CA VAL A 662 26.28 11.53 6.06
C VAL A 662 27.10 10.80 5.00
N GLY A 663 26.59 10.73 3.77
CA GLY A 663 27.20 10.01 2.65
C GLY A 663 26.88 8.52 2.58
N LEU A 664 26.31 7.93 3.64
CA LEU A 664 25.94 6.51 3.66
C LEU A 664 24.67 6.24 2.84
N ALA A 665 24.56 5.03 2.32
CA ALA A 665 23.38 4.56 1.62
C ALA A 665 22.16 4.54 2.57
N LYS A 666 20.98 4.77 2.02
CA LYS A 666 19.72 4.65 2.79
C LYS A 666 19.39 3.20 3.11
N GLU A 667 18.73 3.04 4.24
CA GLU A 667 18.26 1.77 4.75
C GLU A 667 17.24 1.12 3.78
N ASN A 668 17.18 -0.20 3.76
CA ASN A 668 16.25 -1.01 2.97
C ASN A 668 16.22 -0.72 1.45
N THR A 669 17.24 -0.03 0.94
CA THR A 669 17.34 0.33 -0.46
C THR A 669 18.27 -0.62 -1.20
N SER A 670 17.72 -1.42 -2.10
CA SER A 670 18.51 -2.21 -3.05
C SER A 670 18.99 -1.31 -4.18
N LYS A 671 20.31 -1.32 -4.42
CA LYS A 671 20.94 -0.50 -5.45
C LYS A 671 20.53 -0.90 -6.86
N ASN A 672 20.34 -2.20 -7.08
CA ASN A 672 19.88 -2.77 -8.35
C ASN A 672 18.69 -3.69 -8.09
N SER A 673 17.63 -3.55 -8.86
CA SER A 673 16.52 -4.47 -8.87
C SER A 673 16.05 -4.79 -10.28
N VAL A 674 15.67 -6.06 -10.50
CA VAL A 674 15.06 -6.56 -11.74
C VAL A 674 13.76 -7.24 -11.39
N ASN A 675 12.73 -6.94 -12.12
CA ASN A 675 11.46 -7.66 -12.10
C ASN A 675 11.09 -8.04 -13.54
N LEU A 676 10.68 -9.27 -13.72
CA LEU A 676 10.21 -9.81 -14.98
C LEU A 676 9.00 -10.70 -14.72
N TRP A 677 7.99 -10.56 -15.52
CA TRP A 677 6.93 -11.52 -15.68
C TRP A 677 6.64 -11.72 -17.15
N THR A 678 6.48 -12.95 -17.58
CA THR A 678 6.09 -13.28 -18.94
C THR A 678 5.05 -14.39 -18.94
N ARG A 679 4.11 -14.33 -19.88
CA ARG A 679 3.08 -15.35 -20.09
C ARG A 679 2.99 -15.70 -21.56
N TYR A 680 3.08 -16.99 -21.88
CA TYR A 680 2.86 -17.53 -23.23
C TYR A 680 1.64 -18.45 -23.24
N ASN A 681 0.70 -18.20 -24.14
CA ASN A 681 -0.47 -19.05 -24.40
C ASN A 681 -0.21 -19.86 -25.68
N PHE A 682 -0.32 -21.18 -25.61
CA PHE A 682 0.00 -22.07 -26.72
C PHE A 682 -1.08 -22.13 -27.82
N SER A 683 -1.86 -21.05 -28.02
CA SER A 683 -3.01 -20.97 -28.93
C SER A 683 -2.69 -21.35 -30.38
N ALA A 684 -1.45 -21.19 -30.81
CA ALA A 684 -0.97 -21.57 -32.17
C ALA A 684 -0.67 -23.06 -32.32
N ILE A 685 -0.60 -23.83 -31.24
CA ILE A 685 -0.29 -25.27 -31.26
C ILE A 685 -1.56 -26.06 -30.98
N PRO A 686 -2.16 -26.79 -31.96
CA PRO A 686 -3.48 -27.43 -31.78
C PRO A 686 -3.58 -28.34 -30.56
N ALA A 687 -2.54 -29.14 -30.27
CA ALA A 687 -2.52 -30.03 -29.11
C ALA A 687 -2.43 -29.32 -27.76
N LEU A 688 -1.91 -28.11 -27.72
CA LEU A 688 -1.66 -27.33 -26.50
C LEU A 688 -2.50 -26.05 -26.43
N LYS A 689 -3.40 -25.80 -27.37
CA LYS A 689 -4.12 -24.51 -27.54
C LYS A 689 -4.89 -24.01 -26.31
N TYR A 690 -5.17 -24.89 -25.37
CA TYR A 690 -5.86 -24.57 -24.12
C TYR A 690 -4.92 -24.33 -22.94
N PHE A 691 -3.60 -24.51 -23.16
CA PHE A 691 -2.60 -24.33 -22.13
C PHE A 691 -1.88 -23.00 -22.27
N GLY A 692 -1.39 -22.51 -21.14
CA GLY A 692 -0.48 -21.38 -21.05
C GLY A 692 0.55 -21.60 -19.93
N ILE A 693 1.67 -20.92 -20.05
CA ILE A 693 2.72 -20.91 -19.03
C ILE A 693 3.09 -19.48 -18.68
N GLY A 694 3.30 -19.23 -17.39
CA GLY A 694 3.84 -17.97 -16.86
C GLY A 694 5.17 -18.22 -16.16
N ALA A 695 6.09 -17.25 -16.25
CA ALA A 695 7.34 -17.25 -15.50
C ALA A 695 7.70 -15.86 -15.02
N GLY A 696 8.20 -15.76 -13.79
CA GLY A 696 8.61 -14.51 -13.16
C GLY A 696 9.97 -14.59 -12.50
N ILE A 697 10.71 -13.49 -12.54
CA ILE A 697 11.99 -13.33 -11.85
C ILE A 697 11.92 -12.04 -11.05
N LEU A 698 12.33 -12.10 -9.78
CA LEU A 698 12.59 -10.94 -8.95
C LEU A 698 14.01 -11.02 -8.43
N TYR A 699 14.84 -10.04 -8.78
CA TYR A 699 16.19 -9.86 -8.23
C TYR A 699 16.28 -8.57 -7.44
N GLN A 700 16.90 -8.63 -6.28
CA GLN A 700 17.30 -7.44 -5.51
C GLN A 700 18.74 -7.59 -5.04
N SER A 701 19.56 -6.56 -5.26
CA SER A 701 20.92 -6.51 -4.73
C SER A 701 20.91 -6.36 -3.20
N LYS A 702 22.06 -6.63 -2.58
CA LYS A 702 22.26 -6.47 -1.14
C LYS A 702 21.82 -5.07 -0.66
N LYS A 703 21.38 -4.97 0.58
CA LYS A 703 20.91 -3.74 1.21
C LYS A 703 21.27 -3.67 2.69
N ILE A 704 21.33 -2.47 3.20
CA ILE A 704 21.57 -2.19 4.63
C ILE A 704 20.21 -2.25 5.33
N PRO A 705 20.07 -2.96 6.47
CA PRO A 705 18.76 -3.10 7.13
C PRO A 705 18.27 -1.82 7.79
N TRP A 706 19.05 -1.20 8.65
CA TRP A 706 18.65 -0.02 9.42
C TRP A 706 19.84 0.75 9.97
N PHE A 707 19.62 1.64 10.91
CA PHE A 707 20.62 2.57 11.48
C PHE A 707 21.92 1.95 11.94
N THR A 708 21.88 0.75 12.51
CA THR A 708 23.08 0.13 13.10
C THR A 708 24.17 -0.11 12.07
N ARG A 709 23.80 -0.35 10.79
CA ARG A 709 24.74 -0.67 9.70
C ARG A 709 25.76 -1.76 10.07
N SER A 710 25.38 -2.62 11.04
CA SER A 710 26.27 -3.65 11.56
C SER A 710 26.38 -4.85 10.62
N PHE A 711 25.43 -5.01 9.69
CA PHE A 711 25.41 -6.09 8.71
C PHE A 711 24.61 -5.68 7.46
N GLU A 712 24.73 -6.47 6.40
CA GLU A 712 23.97 -6.32 5.15
C GLU A 712 23.02 -7.49 4.96
N LEU A 713 21.84 -7.24 4.43
CA LEU A 713 20.95 -8.27 3.93
C LEU A 713 21.46 -8.70 2.54
N PRO A 714 21.67 -10.00 2.29
CA PRO A 714 22.23 -10.49 1.04
C PRO A 714 21.35 -10.16 -0.18
N ALA A 715 21.96 -10.14 -1.36
CA ALA A 715 21.23 -10.15 -2.61
C ALA A 715 20.47 -11.48 -2.77
N TYR A 716 19.33 -11.42 -3.46
CA TYR A 716 18.56 -12.61 -3.75
C TYR A 716 17.89 -12.58 -5.11
N THR A 717 17.57 -13.77 -5.61
CA THR A 717 16.74 -13.97 -6.80
C THR A 717 15.66 -15.00 -6.49
N THR A 718 14.40 -14.68 -6.75
CA THR A 718 13.30 -15.65 -6.71
C THR A 718 12.76 -15.92 -8.11
N LEU A 719 12.36 -17.16 -8.35
CA LEU A 719 11.71 -17.61 -9.58
C LEU A 719 10.28 -18.02 -9.27
N ASP A 720 9.32 -17.45 -10.00
CA ASP A 720 7.90 -17.81 -9.92
C ASP A 720 7.49 -18.49 -11.22
N LEU A 721 6.62 -19.51 -11.14
CA LEU A 721 6.04 -20.19 -12.30
C LEU A 721 4.51 -20.21 -12.18
N ALA A 722 3.85 -20.26 -13.34
CA ALA A 722 2.42 -20.49 -13.41
C ALA A 722 2.06 -21.39 -14.60
N LEU A 723 1.05 -22.24 -14.40
CA LEU A 723 0.44 -23.06 -15.45
C LEU A 723 -1.03 -22.67 -15.55
N TYR A 724 -1.52 -22.49 -16.76
CA TYR A 724 -2.91 -22.13 -17.04
C TYR A 724 -3.53 -23.17 -17.94
N TYR A 725 -4.80 -23.49 -17.69
CA TYR A 725 -5.56 -24.42 -18.52
C TYR A 725 -7.01 -23.93 -18.66
N ALA A 726 -7.42 -23.65 -19.90
CA ALA A 726 -8.81 -23.36 -20.23
C ALA A 726 -9.50 -24.68 -20.56
N VAL A 727 -10.46 -25.12 -19.73
CA VAL A 727 -11.13 -26.41 -19.90
C VAL A 727 -12.01 -26.36 -21.16
N PRO A 728 -11.72 -27.23 -22.18
CA PRO A 728 -12.42 -27.17 -23.45
C PRO A 728 -13.93 -27.31 -23.32
N LYS A 729 -14.69 -26.55 -24.13
CA LYS A 729 -16.16 -26.55 -24.16
C LYS A 729 -16.83 -26.16 -22.85
N THR A 730 -16.09 -25.53 -21.93
CA THR A 730 -16.60 -24.98 -20.67
C THR A 730 -16.17 -23.53 -20.53
N LYS A 731 -16.67 -22.86 -19.52
CA LYS A 731 -16.26 -21.51 -19.08
C LYS A 731 -15.28 -21.58 -17.90
N LEU A 732 -14.72 -22.75 -17.61
CA LEU A 732 -13.81 -23.00 -16.49
C LEU A 732 -12.35 -22.77 -16.91
N GLN A 733 -11.63 -22.01 -16.11
CA GLN A 733 -10.19 -21.79 -16.22
C GLN A 733 -9.51 -22.28 -14.92
N LEU A 734 -8.42 -23.00 -15.07
CA LEU A 734 -7.61 -23.49 -13.96
C LEU A 734 -6.25 -22.81 -14.03
N ALA A 735 -5.70 -22.48 -12.88
CA ALA A 735 -4.34 -21.95 -12.75
C ALA A 735 -3.63 -22.61 -11.56
N LEU A 736 -2.36 -22.92 -11.73
CA LEU A 736 -1.45 -23.30 -10.66
C LEU A 736 -0.30 -22.32 -10.64
N ASN A 737 -0.17 -21.56 -9.57
CA ASN A 737 0.94 -20.63 -9.34
C ASN A 737 1.91 -21.25 -8.31
N VAL A 738 3.18 -21.22 -8.61
CA VAL A 738 4.28 -21.66 -7.74
C VAL A 738 5.18 -20.46 -7.51
N ASN A 739 5.14 -19.88 -6.32
CA ASN A 739 5.97 -18.74 -5.96
C ASN A 739 7.25 -19.23 -5.30
N ASN A 740 8.37 -18.55 -5.57
CA ASN A 740 9.70 -18.91 -5.09
C ASN A 740 10.02 -20.40 -5.36
N MET A 741 9.90 -20.81 -6.62
CA MET A 741 10.05 -22.22 -7.05
C MET A 741 11.39 -22.83 -6.61
N THR A 742 12.45 -22.05 -6.59
CA THR A 742 13.80 -22.48 -6.18
C THR A 742 13.98 -22.61 -4.69
N ASP A 743 12.95 -22.25 -3.89
CA ASP A 743 12.98 -22.24 -2.43
C ASP A 743 14.15 -21.41 -1.87
N THR A 744 14.43 -20.30 -2.52
CA THR A 744 15.49 -19.38 -2.12
C THR A 744 15.15 -18.75 -0.77
N SER A 745 16.05 -18.90 0.21
CA SER A 745 15.97 -18.17 1.48
C SER A 745 16.41 -16.73 1.28
N TYR A 746 15.60 -15.74 1.68
CA TYR A 746 15.90 -14.34 1.50
C TYR A 746 15.26 -13.47 2.58
N TRP A 747 15.71 -12.22 2.65
CA TRP A 747 15.16 -11.21 3.57
C TRP A 747 14.51 -10.09 2.77
N VAL A 748 13.23 -9.84 3.04
CA VAL A 748 12.46 -8.74 2.41
C VAL A 748 13.06 -7.41 2.81
N GLY A 749 13.36 -7.22 4.10
CA GLY A 749 13.94 -6.02 4.65
C GLY A 749 14.03 -6.08 6.17
N ALA A 750 14.20 -4.92 6.79
CA ALA A 750 14.18 -4.78 8.25
C ALA A 750 13.72 -3.38 8.65
N GLN A 751 13.09 -3.25 9.81
CA GLN A 751 12.85 -1.95 10.45
C GLN A 751 13.98 -1.59 11.44
N ASN A 752 14.60 -2.61 12.01
CA ASN A 752 15.80 -2.54 12.84
C ASN A 752 16.38 -3.97 13.00
N TYR A 753 17.44 -4.13 13.80
CA TYR A 753 18.12 -5.43 14.00
C TYR A 753 17.30 -6.48 14.78
N LEU A 754 16.17 -6.09 15.38
CA LEU A 754 15.23 -7.00 16.06
C LEU A 754 13.95 -7.25 15.26
N ARG A 755 13.79 -6.57 14.12
CA ARG A 755 12.62 -6.67 13.25
C ARG A 755 13.05 -6.88 11.80
N LEU A 756 13.62 -8.06 11.54
CA LEU A 756 13.94 -8.52 10.20
C LEU A 756 12.76 -9.32 9.62
N PHE A 757 12.51 -9.18 8.34
CA PHE A 757 11.38 -9.81 7.65
C PHE A 757 11.90 -10.83 6.65
N PRO A 758 11.81 -12.16 6.97
CA PRO A 758 12.20 -13.21 6.04
C PRO A 758 11.23 -13.31 4.87
N GLY A 759 11.73 -13.70 3.70
CA GLY A 759 10.90 -13.98 2.54
C GLY A 759 10.12 -15.29 2.70
N ALA A 760 8.97 -15.39 2.04
CA ALA A 760 8.19 -16.62 2.03
C ALA A 760 8.95 -17.75 1.33
N PRO A 761 8.98 -18.98 1.88
CA PRO A 761 9.52 -20.14 1.20
C PRO A 761 8.64 -20.50 -0.01
N ARG A 762 9.06 -21.49 -0.79
CA ARG A 762 8.27 -21.99 -1.92
C ARG A 762 6.84 -22.31 -1.48
N ASN A 763 5.87 -21.79 -2.23
CA ASN A 763 4.46 -22.00 -1.94
C ASN A 763 3.65 -22.14 -3.22
N TYR A 764 2.50 -22.76 -3.08
CA TYR A 764 1.63 -23.16 -4.18
C TYR A 764 0.25 -22.55 -3.99
N LEU A 765 -0.38 -22.14 -5.10
CA LEU A 765 -1.77 -21.71 -5.13
C LEU A 765 -2.45 -22.29 -6.36
N PHE A 766 -3.49 -23.09 -6.15
CA PHE A 766 -4.38 -23.55 -7.20
C PHE A 766 -5.62 -22.69 -7.24
N THR A 767 -6.05 -22.29 -8.43
CA THR A 767 -7.25 -21.44 -8.64
C THR A 767 -8.11 -22.03 -9.73
N ALA A 768 -9.41 -22.14 -9.46
CA ALA A 768 -10.44 -22.46 -10.43
C ALA A 768 -11.34 -21.24 -10.63
N THR A 769 -11.44 -20.71 -11.85
CA THR A 769 -12.22 -19.54 -12.20
C THR A 769 -13.29 -19.93 -13.20
N TYR A 770 -14.56 -19.67 -12.88
CA TYR A 770 -15.70 -19.87 -13.76
C TYR A 770 -16.21 -18.52 -14.26
N LYS A 771 -16.28 -18.37 -15.59
CA LYS A 771 -16.73 -17.14 -16.28
C LYS A 771 -18.03 -17.44 -17.01
N LEU A 772 -19.10 -16.74 -16.66
CA LEU A 772 -20.44 -16.84 -17.27
C LEU A 772 -20.61 -15.80 -18.39
#